data_c8d7005ccf30df21b6b32847eedd5ba6
#
_entry.id   c8d7005ccf30df21b6b32847eedd5ba6
#
_cell.length_a   1.000
_cell.length_b   1.000
_cell.length_c   1.000
_cell.angle_alpha   90.00
_cell.angle_beta   90.00
_cell.angle_gamma   90.00
#
_symmetry.space_group_name_H-M   'P 1'
#
loop_
_entity.id
_entity.type
_entity.pdbx_description
1 polymer ?
#
loop_
_entity_poly.entity_id
_entity_poly.type
_entity_poly.pdbx_seq_one_letter_code
_entity_poly.pdbx_strand_id
1 'polypeptide(L)'
;MLSMLGAQTYTISTVAGGALPTVGLRLAASLGSVNGVAVDPNGNVYLSATDYNVVLKLNASSGAIELEAGNGISGYSGDNGPAASAQLSAPRDIAVDSAGDIFIADGRSRVRKVSSGAISTVGGLPANLYISGIAVDSAGNLYVSSLPNVLKVSAGGVVTTVAGNNTPGFSGDNGPATSAQLNNPGGLAIDSQGNLYVADSGNNRVREVSNGIITTVAGNGTPGFSGDNGPALSAELKGPQSVTLDSSGNLYIADDGNIRIRRVSNGVITTVAGTGTLGYTGDGGQAVSAEVGNLLYLASGPNNLYIADSKNDRIREIVSGVINTIAGNGTGFGGDGGAATAAQLDLPSGVAVDASGNLYIADTSNSRIREVSKGTITTFAGNGTAGHSGDGGPASSAELGYPGAVAAGSSGNVFIDDGLSLIREVSGEVITTVAGNGIYGYAGDGGPALQGEWGFSEGLAVDSHDNLYIADTGDGLIREVSSGVINTIAGSYTEGITYPPGANGYTGDNGFSVSATLSNPYGVAVDSAGNIYIADSGFNKIEKVSNGVITVVAGSPTEQAGYSGDGGPATSAQLDFPYAVALDSSGNLYISDNGNGVIRKVSGGVITTIAGGGTTLGDGGLATKAQFGAPGGLTVDGSGNVYVADYGSNRVRLLTPSGTSCNYAFGFNEFGLSAGPGGFTSTIQTAASCGWVIENLPDWITASANTGTGPTTVTLTIAANTGPARSAQVLVAGITVAVNQDAAPLQIGRGGVANAASFSLPVAPGSISAIFGDFLLTSPFTASTLPLPTSLGTLSLQFGSVAVPLFYAGNGQVNGQIPWELAGQTQATITATLNGANSLPQTVTLATYAPGIFTIDGSGTGPGAVLDSNYSLVTATNPTTAGAYIQLYCTGLGPVTNQPATGAPAPVGLLAETTTAATVVIGNSPAKVLYSGLAPGTVGLYQVNVQVPAGVTTGSAVPVMLSIGGVESNVVTMAIQ
;
A
#
# COMPACT_ATOMS: atom_id res chain seq x y z
N MET A 1 -13.97 26.26 9.52
CA MET A 1 -14.36 24.84 9.78
C MET A 1 -15.54 24.55 8.89
N LEU A 2 -15.32 24.18 7.62
CA LEU A 2 -16.38 23.56 6.82
C LEU A 2 -16.49 22.11 7.31
N SER A 3 -17.68 21.75 7.79
CA SER A 3 -18.01 20.37 8.09
C SER A 3 -17.86 19.55 6.82
N MET A 4 -16.91 18.60 6.80
CA MET A 4 -16.86 17.54 5.80
C MET A 4 -18.12 16.68 5.95
N LEU A 5 -19.19 17.05 5.23
CA LEU A 5 -20.39 16.25 5.11
C LEU A 5 -20.17 15.25 3.97
N GLY A 6 -19.93 13.98 4.31
CA GLY A 6 -20.11 12.86 3.40
C GLY A 6 -18.88 12.09 2.92
N ALA A 7 -17.69 12.30 3.49
CA ALA A 7 -16.58 11.37 3.23
C ALA A 7 -16.94 9.95 3.74
N GLN A 8 -16.67 8.92 2.94
CA GLN A 8 -16.84 7.53 3.35
C GLN A 8 -16.05 7.29 4.65
N THR A 9 -16.72 6.85 5.70
CA THR A 9 -16.09 6.48 6.95
C THR A 9 -15.74 4.99 6.96
N TYR A 10 -14.75 4.61 7.76
CA TYR A 10 -14.33 3.24 7.94
C TYR A 10 -14.36 2.86 9.41
N THR A 11 -14.76 1.63 9.69
CA THR A 11 -14.50 0.96 10.98
C THR A 11 -13.24 0.12 10.84
N ILE A 12 -12.51 -0.07 11.95
CA ILE A 12 -11.27 -0.84 11.96
C ILE A 12 -11.39 -2.05 12.90
N SER A 13 -10.79 -3.16 12.50
CA SER A 13 -10.64 -4.36 13.32
C SER A 13 -9.32 -5.06 13.02
N THR A 14 -8.82 -5.86 13.94
CA THR A 14 -7.73 -6.80 13.67
C THR A 14 -8.31 -8.05 13.00
N VAL A 15 -7.73 -8.49 11.88
CA VAL A 15 -8.14 -9.69 11.14
C VAL A 15 -7.16 -10.84 11.33
N ALA A 16 -5.88 -10.54 11.57
CA ALA A 16 -4.86 -11.54 11.89
C ALA A 16 -3.76 -10.95 12.76
N GLY A 17 -3.10 -11.79 13.55
CA GLY A 17 -1.96 -11.42 14.36
C GLY A 17 -2.31 -10.63 15.63
N GLY A 18 -1.28 -10.16 16.30
CA GLY A 18 -1.37 -9.33 17.49
C GLY A 18 -1.70 -10.08 18.78
N ALA A 19 -1.72 -11.40 18.77
CA ALA A 19 -1.75 -12.17 20.01
C ALA A 19 -0.44 -11.93 20.77
N LEU A 20 -0.55 -11.43 21.98
CA LEU A 20 0.61 -11.33 22.86
C LEU A 20 1.00 -12.75 23.32
N PRO A 21 2.28 -13.02 23.59
CA PRO A 21 2.77 -14.34 23.99
C PRO A 21 2.38 -14.73 25.43
N THR A 22 1.18 -14.36 25.87
CA THR A 22 0.61 -14.61 27.20
C THR A 22 -0.37 -15.79 27.22
N VAL A 23 -0.66 -16.40 26.06
CA VAL A 23 -1.65 -17.47 25.96
C VAL A 23 -0.97 -18.83 25.79
N GLY A 24 -1.16 -19.73 26.74
CA GLY A 24 -0.70 -21.12 26.65
C GLY A 24 0.41 -21.51 27.62
N LEU A 25 1.00 -22.70 27.39
CA LEU A 25 2.12 -23.18 28.17
C LEU A 25 3.39 -22.38 27.82
N ARG A 26 4.17 -22.01 28.85
CA ARG A 26 5.40 -21.20 28.73
C ARG A 26 6.37 -21.66 27.66
N LEU A 27 6.46 -22.97 27.40
CA LEU A 27 7.33 -23.57 26.40
C LEU A 27 6.74 -23.50 24.97
N ALA A 28 5.45 -23.17 24.83
CA ALA A 28 4.79 -23.01 23.55
C ALA A 28 4.60 -21.53 23.18
N ALA A 29 4.99 -20.59 24.05
CA ALA A 29 4.88 -19.18 23.79
C ALA A 29 5.93 -18.76 22.74
N SER A 30 5.51 -17.99 21.75
CA SER A 30 6.41 -17.29 20.84
C SER A 30 6.80 -15.97 21.48
N LEU A 31 8.05 -15.81 21.89
CA LEU A 31 8.52 -14.62 22.60
C LEU A 31 9.07 -13.55 21.65
N GLY A 32 9.41 -13.89 20.41
CA GLY A 32 10.23 -13.04 19.56
C GLY A 32 11.59 -12.75 20.17
N SER A 33 12.29 -11.75 19.69
CA SER A 33 13.60 -11.37 20.24
C SER A 33 13.50 -10.92 21.69
N VAL A 34 14.18 -11.61 22.58
CA VAL A 34 14.22 -11.30 24.03
C VAL A 34 15.54 -10.62 24.37
N ASN A 35 15.53 -9.29 24.46
CA ASN A 35 16.74 -8.47 24.63
C ASN A 35 17.00 -7.99 26.06
N GLY A 36 16.34 -8.57 27.04
CA GLY A 36 16.55 -8.28 28.45
C GLY A 36 15.91 -9.32 29.35
N VAL A 37 16.55 -9.62 30.44
CA VAL A 37 16.03 -10.52 31.49
C VAL A 37 16.43 -10.01 32.86
N ALA A 38 15.49 -10.05 33.79
CA ALA A 38 15.72 -9.73 35.21
C ALA A 38 14.95 -10.69 36.10
N VAL A 39 15.38 -10.80 37.34
CA VAL A 39 14.77 -11.70 38.33
C VAL A 39 14.48 -10.93 39.59
N ASP A 40 13.27 -11.05 40.14
CA ASP A 40 12.92 -10.47 41.42
C ASP A 40 13.31 -11.38 42.61
N PRO A 41 13.26 -10.89 43.87
CA PRO A 41 13.58 -11.70 45.05
C PRO A 41 12.67 -12.92 45.25
N ASN A 42 11.49 -12.96 44.60
CA ASN A 42 10.56 -14.08 44.69
C ASN A 42 10.81 -15.13 43.58
N GLY A 43 11.81 -14.91 42.71
CA GLY A 43 12.19 -15.80 41.62
C GLY A 43 11.34 -15.63 40.34
N ASN A 44 10.47 -14.60 40.24
CA ASN A 44 9.80 -14.31 39.01
C ASN A 44 10.80 -13.75 38.01
N VAL A 45 10.71 -14.23 36.75
CA VAL A 45 11.59 -13.79 35.67
C VAL A 45 10.85 -12.80 34.78
N TYR A 46 11.40 -11.60 34.65
CA TYR A 46 10.90 -10.57 33.72
C TYR A 46 11.72 -10.59 32.46
N LEU A 47 11.05 -10.44 31.33
CA LEU A 47 11.70 -10.49 30.02
C LEU A 47 11.11 -9.43 29.07
N SER A 48 11.95 -8.81 28.28
CA SER A 48 11.52 -7.91 27.19
C SER A 48 11.28 -8.71 25.92
N ALA A 49 10.03 -8.82 25.49
CA ALA A 49 9.66 -9.33 24.19
C ALA A 49 9.68 -8.13 23.21
N THR A 50 10.87 -7.85 22.69
CA THR A 50 11.21 -6.62 21.98
C THR A 50 10.34 -6.42 20.73
N ASP A 51 10.15 -7.48 19.92
CA ASP A 51 9.38 -7.44 18.68
C ASP A 51 7.87 -7.26 18.92
N TYR A 52 7.41 -7.64 20.14
CA TYR A 52 6.03 -7.43 20.56
C TYR A 52 5.80 -6.14 21.36
N ASN A 53 6.83 -5.34 21.58
CA ASN A 53 6.75 -4.08 22.35
C ASN A 53 6.14 -4.27 23.76
N VAL A 54 6.46 -5.38 24.45
CA VAL A 54 5.95 -5.70 25.78
C VAL A 54 7.04 -6.21 26.71
N VAL A 55 6.78 -6.10 27.99
CA VAL A 55 7.51 -6.79 29.05
C VAL A 55 6.60 -7.86 29.65
N LEU A 56 7.10 -9.08 29.72
CA LEU A 56 6.39 -10.24 30.26
C LEU A 56 7.02 -10.68 31.59
N LYS A 57 6.20 -11.32 32.42
CA LYS A 57 6.62 -11.93 33.67
C LYS A 57 6.34 -13.43 33.62
N LEU A 58 7.38 -14.22 33.81
CA LEU A 58 7.25 -15.65 34.08
C LEU A 58 7.11 -15.82 35.61
N ASN A 59 5.92 -16.15 36.02
CA ASN A 59 5.61 -16.30 37.46
C ASN A 59 6.24 -17.58 38.01
N ALA A 60 7.09 -17.46 39.03
CA ALA A 60 7.84 -18.57 39.61
C ALA A 60 6.94 -19.64 40.24
N SER A 61 5.81 -19.26 40.82
CA SER A 61 4.91 -20.18 41.52
C SER A 61 3.94 -20.92 40.59
N SER A 62 3.38 -20.22 39.59
CA SER A 62 2.39 -20.80 38.65
C SER A 62 3.02 -21.33 37.37
N GLY A 63 4.21 -20.85 37.01
CA GLY A 63 4.84 -21.08 35.71
C GLY A 63 4.14 -20.40 34.55
N ALA A 64 3.17 -19.52 34.80
CA ALA A 64 2.45 -18.78 33.77
C ALA A 64 3.26 -17.59 33.26
N ILE A 65 3.07 -17.25 31.96
CA ILE A 65 3.52 -15.98 31.40
C ILE A 65 2.40 -14.96 31.56
N GLU A 66 2.72 -13.81 32.14
CA GLU A 66 1.80 -12.71 32.41
C GLU A 66 2.30 -11.43 31.72
N LEU A 67 1.39 -10.59 31.20
CA LEU A 67 1.73 -9.28 30.67
C LEU A 67 2.01 -8.31 31.83
N GLU A 68 3.20 -7.76 31.89
CA GLU A 68 3.60 -6.81 32.95
C GLU A 68 3.52 -5.36 32.45
N ALA A 69 4.01 -5.06 31.23
CA ALA A 69 3.95 -3.73 30.63
C ALA A 69 3.93 -3.80 29.10
N GLY A 70 3.38 -2.74 28.48
CA GLY A 70 3.25 -2.64 27.04
C GLY A 70 1.93 -3.20 26.53
N ASN A 71 1.37 -2.58 25.50
CA ASN A 71 0.10 -2.98 24.88
C ASN A 71 0.29 -3.62 23.50
N GLY A 72 1.52 -3.90 23.09
CA GLY A 72 1.87 -4.49 21.80
C GLY A 72 2.00 -3.49 20.65
N ILE A 73 1.79 -2.20 20.90
CA ILE A 73 1.94 -1.14 19.89
C ILE A 73 3.26 -0.41 20.15
N SER A 74 4.11 -0.31 19.12
CA SER A 74 5.33 0.50 19.23
C SER A 74 4.99 1.98 19.43
N GLY A 75 5.60 2.61 20.42
CA GLY A 75 5.36 4.02 20.71
C GLY A 75 5.73 4.45 22.12
N TYR A 76 5.24 5.65 22.50
CA TYR A 76 5.45 6.24 23.81
C TYR A 76 4.16 6.86 24.34
N SER A 77 3.56 6.20 25.32
CA SER A 77 2.36 6.72 26.02
C SER A 77 2.16 6.05 27.35
N GLY A 78 1.12 6.44 28.07
CA GLY A 78 0.59 5.73 29.23
C GLY A 78 1.19 6.13 30.57
N ASP A 79 2.05 7.16 30.67
CA ASP A 79 2.62 7.62 31.93
C ASP A 79 1.52 7.93 32.99
N ASN A 80 1.75 7.45 34.21
CA ASN A 80 0.85 7.50 35.37
C ASN A 80 -0.44 6.64 35.21
N GLY A 81 -0.51 5.79 34.20
CA GLY A 81 -1.60 4.84 33.94
C GLY A 81 -1.15 3.38 34.12
N PRO A 82 -2.07 2.40 33.84
CA PRO A 82 -1.76 0.99 33.89
C PRO A 82 -0.62 0.61 32.92
N ALA A 83 0.40 -0.08 33.44
CA ALA A 83 1.60 -0.43 32.65
C ALA A 83 1.27 -1.31 31.44
N ALA A 84 0.34 -2.26 31.58
CA ALA A 84 -0.12 -3.12 30.48
C ALA A 84 -0.91 -2.38 29.39
N SER A 85 -1.31 -1.12 29.62
CA SER A 85 -2.00 -0.28 28.64
C SER A 85 -1.07 0.74 27.96
N ALA A 86 0.16 0.88 28.43
CA ALA A 86 1.13 1.82 27.90
C ALA A 86 1.71 1.34 26.57
N GLN A 87 2.25 2.27 25.80
CA GLN A 87 3.08 1.93 24.64
C GLN A 87 4.55 1.91 25.05
N LEU A 88 5.26 0.89 24.57
CA LEU A 88 6.70 0.77 24.62
C LEU A 88 7.25 0.73 23.21
N SER A 89 8.52 1.07 23.04
CA SER A 89 9.17 1.07 21.71
C SER A 89 10.40 0.17 21.73
N ALA A 90 10.25 -1.05 21.27
CA ALA A 90 11.33 -2.05 21.25
C ALA A 90 12.08 -2.11 22.60
N PRO A 91 11.41 -2.50 23.71
CA PRO A 91 12.03 -2.57 25.02
C PRO A 91 13.21 -3.54 25.00
N ARG A 92 14.32 -3.15 25.64
CA ARG A 92 15.58 -3.90 25.59
C ARG A 92 15.92 -4.45 26.97
N ASP A 93 16.76 -3.77 27.71
CA ASP A 93 17.23 -4.23 29.01
C ASP A 93 16.22 -3.96 30.13
N ILE A 94 16.22 -4.79 31.15
CA ILE A 94 15.33 -4.74 32.30
C ILE A 94 16.12 -4.86 33.56
N ALA A 95 15.77 -4.08 34.61
CA ALA A 95 16.25 -4.24 35.94
C ALA A 95 15.08 -4.22 36.95
N VAL A 96 15.17 -4.99 38.01
CA VAL A 96 14.17 -5.06 39.08
C VAL A 96 14.84 -4.71 40.40
N ASP A 97 14.23 -3.79 41.18
CA ASP A 97 14.74 -3.44 42.49
C ASP A 97 14.19 -4.36 43.58
N SER A 98 14.68 -4.18 44.79
CA SER A 98 14.27 -5.00 45.96
C SER A 98 12.81 -4.77 46.39
N ALA A 99 12.17 -3.70 45.91
CA ALA A 99 10.75 -3.42 46.16
C ALA A 99 9.85 -4.09 45.09
N GLY A 100 10.44 -4.64 44.04
CA GLY A 100 9.74 -5.22 42.89
C GLY A 100 9.35 -4.18 41.83
N ASP A 101 9.90 -2.97 41.92
CA ASP A 101 9.74 -1.98 40.85
C ASP A 101 10.61 -2.38 39.67
N ILE A 102 10.05 -2.28 38.46
CA ILE A 102 10.69 -2.72 37.22
C ILE A 102 11.13 -1.49 36.42
N PHE A 103 12.38 -1.47 36.01
CA PHE A 103 12.97 -0.46 35.15
C PHE A 103 13.16 -1.08 33.77
N ILE A 104 12.73 -0.37 32.72
CA ILE A 104 12.70 -0.85 31.35
C ILE A 104 13.44 0.16 30.47
N ALA A 105 14.49 -0.26 29.77
CA ALA A 105 15.10 0.52 28.70
C ALA A 105 14.15 0.51 27.50
N ASP A 106 13.32 1.56 27.37
CA ASP A 106 12.28 1.71 26.38
C ASP A 106 12.85 2.42 25.14
N GLY A 107 13.05 1.67 24.10
CA GLY A 107 13.81 2.11 22.93
C GLY A 107 15.28 2.33 23.26
N ARG A 108 15.86 3.34 22.62
CA ARG A 108 17.28 3.70 22.84
C ARG A 108 17.45 5.00 23.63
N SER A 109 16.37 5.66 24.06
CA SER A 109 16.47 7.03 24.56
C SER A 109 15.81 7.30 25.91
N ARG A 110 15.08 6.33 26.49
CA ARG A 110 14.39 6.56 27.78
C ARG A 110 14.37 5.32 28.65
N VAL A 111 14.16 5.54 29.94
CA VAL A 111 13.87 4.46 30.89
C VAL A 111 12.48 4.67 31.47
N ARG A 112 11.66 3.62 31.44
CA ARG A 112 10.35 3.58 32.09
C ARG A 112 10.44 2.82 33.40
N LYS A 113 9.65 3.22 34.39
CA LYS A 113 9.53 2.54 35.68
C LYS A 113 8.09 2.06 35.86
N VAL A 114 7.93 0.79 36.15
CA VAL A 114 6.66 0.20 36.59
C VAL A 114 6.71 -0.02 38.09
N SER A 115 5.75 0.54 38.79
CA SER A 115 5.61 0.41 40.25
C SER A 115 4.15 0.15 40.59
N SER A 116 3.86 -0.93 41.30
CA SER A 116 2.48 -1.32 41.65
C SER A 116 1.52 -1.33 40.45
N GLY A 117 1.98 -1.77 39.27
CA GLY A 117 1.22 -1.88 38.05
C GLY A 117 0.99 -0.55 37.27
N ALA A 118 1.51 0.58 37.76
CA ALA A 118 1.50 1.85 37.05
C ALA A 118 2.87 2.14 36.45
N ILE A 119 2.89 2.71 35.22
CA ILE A 119 4.13 3.07 34.52
C ILE A 119 4.38 4.57 34.55
N SER A 120 5.64 4.96 34.64
CA SER A 120 6.10 6.35 34.56
C SER A 120 7.43 6.43 33.82
N THR A 121 7.78 7.61 33.30
CA THR A 121 9.10 7.85 32.70
C THR A 121 10.07 8.35 33.77
N VAL A 122 11.27 7.76 33.82
CA VAL A 122 12.35 8.21 34.71
C VAL A 122 12.86 9.56 34.20
N GLY A 123 12.65 10.61 35.02
CA GLY A 123 13.03 11.99 34.66
C GLY A 123 14.52 12.26 34.77
N GLY A 124 14.94 13.41 34.20
CA GLY A 124 16.29 13.94 34.33
C GLY A 124 17.34 13.38 33.39
N LEU A 125 17.07 12.27 32.70
CA LEU A 125 17.97 11.75 31.66
C LEU A 125 18.04 12.70 30.46
N PRO A 126 19.22 12.94 29.85
CA PRO A 126 19.36 13.76 28.65
C PRO A 126 18.52 13.22 27.48
N ALA A 127 17.99 14.10 26.64
CA ALA A 127 17.43 13.71 25.34
C ALA A 127 18.57 13.16 24.46
N ASN A 128 18.27 12.21 23.56
CA ASN A 128 19.22 11.57 22.63
C ASN A 128 20.28 10.67 23.28
N LEU A 129 19.95 10.03 24.41
CA LEU A 129 20.77 8.94 24.92
C LEU A 129 20.74 7.73 23.98
N TYR A 130 21.82 6.96 23.95
CA TYR A 130 21.84 5.62 23.40
C TYR A 130 22.01 4.61 24.54
N ILE A 131 20.87 4.13 25.07
CA ILE A 131 20.85 3.21 26.21
C ILE A 131 21.16 1.79 25.72
N SER A 132 22.20 1.17 26.28
CA SER A 132 22.62 -0.20 25.98
C SER A 132 22.47 -1.16 27.15
N GLY A 133 22.37 -0.67 28.38
CA GLY A 133 22.15 -1.49 29.56
C GLY A 133 21.69 -0.66 30.74
N ILE A 134 20.99 -1.29 31.69
CA ILE A 134 20.54 -0.68 32.92
C ILE A 134 20.76 -1.60 34.11
N ALA A 135 20.97 -1.03 35.30
CA ALA A 135 21.01 -1.76 36.59
C ALA A 135 20.45 -0.86 37.71
N VAL A 136 19.95 -1.46 38.75
CA VAL A 136 19.43 -0.75 39.94
C VAL A 136 20.09 -1.26 41.21
N ASP A 137 20.51 -0.35 42.12
CA ASP A 137 21.08 -0.73 43.40
C ASP A 137 19.97 -0.92 44.47
N SER A 138 20.35 -1.47 45.60
CA SER A 138 19.42 -1.71 46.71
C SER A 138 18.84 -0.43 47.35
N ALA A 139 19.41 0.74 47.04
CA ALA A 139 18.88 2.03 47.45
C ALA A 139 17.93 2.66 46.41
N GLY A 140 17.63 1.94 45.29
CA GLY A 140 16.75 2.39 44.23
C GLY A 140 17.38 3.41 43.26
N ASN A 141 18.72 3.51 43.26
CA ASN A 141 19.38 4.32 42.24
C ASN A 141 19.53 3.52 40.95
N LEU A 142 19.15 4.13 39.82
CA LEU A 142 19.26 3.55 38.49
C LEU A 142 20.61 3.92 37.86
N TYR A 143 21.29 2.93 37.29
CA TYR A 143 22.49 3.12 36.49
C TYR A 143 22.14 2.81 35.03
N VAL A 144 22.65 3.64 34.12
CA VAL A 144 22.35 3.57 32.68
C VAL A 144 23.65 3.66 31.91
N SER A 145 23.96 2.64 31.12
CA SER A 145 25.04 2.73 30.13
C SER A 145 24.52 3.49 28.91
N SER A 146 25.23 4.58 28.61
CA SER A 146 24.91 5.45 27.48
C SER A 146 26.20 5.94 26.85
N LEU A 147 26.45 5.49 25.64
CA LEU A 147 27.69 5.69 24.88
C LEU A 147 28.31 7.11 25.00
N PRO A 148 29.55 7.24 25.37
CA PRO A 148 30.49 6.25 25.93
C PRO A 148 30.58 6.28 27.47
N ASN A 149 29.52 6.64 28.18
CA ASN A 149 29.51 6.83 29.63
C ASN A 149 28.56 5.87 30.36
N VAL A 150 28.68 5.83 31.67
CA VAL A 150 27.66 5.30 32.58
C VAL A 150 27.13 6.43 33.45
N LEU A 151 25.82 6.61 33.45
CA LEU A 151 25.11 7.59 34.27
C LEU A 151 24.45 6.92 35.46
N LYS A 152 24.31 7.65 36.56
CA LYS A 152 23.50 7.27 37.73
C LYS A 152 22.37 8.27 37.87
N VAL A 153 21.15 7.77 38.01
CA VAL A 153 19.97 8.54 38.44
C VAL A 153 19.67 8.15 39.86
N SER A 154 19.85 9.07 40.79
CA SER A 154 19.51 8.80 42.19
C SER A 154 18.01 8.57 42.36
N ALA A 155 17.59 7.92 43.46
CA ALA A 155 16.17 7.78 43.82
C ALA A 155 15.44 9.14 43.92
N GLY A 156 16.17 10.23 44.12
CA GLY A 156 15.65 11.62 44.10
C GLY A 156 15.67 12.27 42.69
N GLY A 157 16.02 11.54 41.62
CA GLY A 157 16.00 12.04 40.24
C GLY A 157 17.23 12.86 39.80
N VAL A 158 18.31 12.91 40.62
CA VAL A 158 19.55 13.62 40.27
C VAL A 158 20.41 12.71 39.40
N VAL A 159 20.79 13.22 38.20
CA VAL A 159 21.65 12.52 37.25
C VAL A 159 23.10 12.92 37.41
N THR A 160 24.00 11.94 37.48
CA THR A 160 25.45 12.15 37.59
C THR A 160 26.19 11.12 36.69
N THR A 161 27.30 11.49 36.10
CA THR A 161 28.20 10.53 35.41
C THR A 161 29.00 9.79 36.50
N VAL A 162 29.01 8.47 36.44
CA VAL A 162 29.76 7.59 37.39
C VAL A 162 30.97 6.94 36.74
N ALA A 163 30.97 6.77 35.43
CA ALA A 163 32.12 6.31 34.64
C ALA A 163 32.09 6.86 33.24
N GLY A 164 33.26 7.05 32.62
CA GLY A 164 33.38 7.59 31.28
C GLY A 164 33.68 9.10 31.24
N ASN A 165 34.41 9.55 30.24
CA ASN A 165 34.86 10.95 30.08
C ASN A 165 34.36 11.55 28.74
N ASN A 166 33.30 11.03 28.13
CA ASN A 166 32.74 11.39 26.84
C ASN A 166 33.61 11.04 25.61
N THR A 167 34.74 10.36 25.80
CA THR A 167 35.64 9.98 24.70
C THR A 167 35.68 8.45 24.61
N PRO A 168 35.25 7.84 23.48
CA PRO A 168 35.38 6.40 23.30
C PRO A 168 36.85 5.94 23.33
N GLY A 169 37.13 4.83 23.97
CA GLY A 169 38.47 4.24 24.05
C GLY A 169 38.71 3.47 25.33
N PHE A 170 39.99 3.13 25.59
CA PHE A 170 40.41 2.40 26.82
C PHE A 170 41.46 3.18 27.54
N SER A 171 41.15 3.63 28.78
CA SER A 171 42.12 4.23 29.69
C SER A 171 41.58 4.25 31.11
N GLY A 172 42.41 4.71 32.06
CA GLY A 172 41.98 5.15 33.37
C GLY A 172 41.99 4.07 34.45
N ASP A 173 42.45 2.83 34.18
CA ASP A 173 42.55 1.78 35.23
C ASP A 173 43.32 2.26 36.45
N ASN A 174 42.82 1.96 37.64
CA ASN A 174 43.28 2.38 38.93
C ASN A 174 43.19 3.90 39.21
N GLY A 175 42.42 4.63 38.40
CA GLY A 175 42.18 6.05 38.50
C GLY A 175 40.68 6.38 38.65
N PRO A 176 40.31 7.69 38.73
CA PRO A 176 38.93 8.12 38.82
C PRO A 176 38.10 7.63 37.63
N ALA A 177 37.00 6.94 37.91
CA ALA A 177 36.15 6.33 36.88
C ALA A 177 35.58 7.38 35.91
N THR A 178 35.28 8.59 36.34
CA THR A 178 34.79 9.70 35.53
C THR A 178 35.87 10.31 34.62
N SER A 179 37.13 9.92 34.78
CA SER A 179 38.25 10.30 33.91
C SER A 179 38.64 9.21 32.93
N ALA A 180 38.12 8.02 33.10
CA ALA A 180 38.41 6.86 32.26
C ALA A 180 37.70 6.94 30.92
N GLN A 181 38.26 6.24 29.91
CA GLN A 181 37.59 6.00 28.63
C GLN A 181 36.91 4.64 28.65
N LEU A 182 35.69 4.58 28.20
CA LEU A 182 34.90 3.39 27.87
C LEU A 182 34.61 3.37 26.39
N ASN A 183 34.41 2.20 25.82
CA ASN A 183 34.07 2.05 24.41
C ASN A 183 32.87 1.11 24.27
N ASN A 184 31.74 1.65 23.84
CA ASN A 184 30.50 0.92 23.68
C ASN A 184 30.13 0.11 24.96
N PRO A 185 29.96 0.77 26.13
CA PRO A 185 29.59 0.07 27.35
C PRO A 185 28.20 -0.57 27.18
N GLY A 186 28.10 -1.90 27.42
CA GLY A 186 26.90 -2.73 27.34
C GLY A 186 26.17 -2.86 28.66
N GLY A 187 25.84 -4.10 29.05
CA GLY A 187 25.15 -4.44 30.28
C GLY A 187 25.91 -4.10 31.55
N LEU A 188 25.16 -3.85 32.60
CA LEU A 188 25.62 -3.40 33.91
C LEU A 188 25.22 -4.39 34.99
N ALA A 189 26.02 -4.54 36.03
CA ALA A 189 25.65 -5.24 37.27
C ALA A 189 26.18 -4.49 38.48
N ILE A 190 25.50 -4.64 39.63
CA ILE A 190 25.87 -3.99 40.87
C ILE A 190 25.89 -5.05 41.97
N ASP A 191 26.97 -5.11 42.72
CA ASP A 191 27.04 -6.01 43.87
C ASP A 191 26.39 -5.41 45.13
N SER A 192 26.29 -6.22 46.20
CA SER A 192 25.70 -5.80 47.46
C SER A 192 26.50 -4.72 48.19
N GLN A 193 27.73 -4.45 47.77
CA GLN A 193 28.61 -3.41 48.32
C GLN A 193 28.51 -2.09 47.53
N GLY A 194 27.76 -2.10 46.41
CA GLY A 194 27.57 -0.96 45.52
C GLY A 194 28.68 -0.79 44.47
N ASN A 195 29.51 -1.79 44.22
CA ASN A 195 30.45 -1.78 43.13
C ASN A 195 29.72 -2.04 41.83
N LEU A 196 30.01 -1.23 40.80
CA LEU A 196 29.40 -1.29 39.46
C LEU A 196 30.31 -2.03 38.50
N TYR A 197 29.80 -3.09 37.89
CA TYR A 197 30.47 -3.84 36.83
C TYR A 197 29.93 -3.42 35.50
N VAL A 198 30.82 -3.16 34.52
CA VAL A 198 30.49 -2.62 33.19
C VAL A 198 31.06 -3.56 32.13
N ALA A 199 30.24 -4.09 31.26
CA ALA A 199 30.71 -4.74 30.06
C ALA A 199 31.23 -3.66 29.08
N ASP A 200 32.54 -3.46 29.03
CA ASP A 200 33.23 -2.49 28.18
C ASP A 200 33.48 -3.14 26.81
N SER A 201 32.37 -3.36 26.06
CA SER A 201 32.25 -4.28 24.92
C SER A 201 33.24 -3.99 23.80
N GLY A 202 33.35 -2.71 23.41
CA GLY A 202 34.29 -2.29 22.37
C GLY A 202 35.77 -2.40 22.76
N ASN A 203 36.05 -2.56 24.08
CA ASN A 203 37.41 -2.79 24.61
C ASN A 203 37.69 -4.25 24.95
N ASN A 204 36.71 -5.16 24.73
CA ASN A 204 36.83 -6.60 25.04
C ASN A 204 37.23 -6.85 26.50
N ARG A 205 36.58 -6.10 27.42
CA ARG A 205 36.88 -6.16 28.90
C ARG A 205 35.59 -6.05 29.70
N VAL A 206 35.69 -6.45 30.95
CA VAL A 206 34.76 -6.06 32.02
C VAL A 206 35.49 -5.18 33.00
N ARG A 207 34.90 -4.02 33.31
CA ARG A 207 35.43 -3.02 34.23
C ARG A 207 34.61 -2.99 35.50
N GLU A 208 35.25 -2.79 36.63
CA GLU A 208 34.62 -2.55 37.95
C GLU A 208 34.86 -1.11 38.38
N VAL A 209 33.80 -0.44 38.86
CA VAL A 209 33.88 0.87 39.53
C VAL A 209 33.58 0.64 41.01
N SER A 210 34.59 0.80 41.82
CA SER A 210 34.50 0.70 43.29
C SER A 210 35.00 1.97 43.95
N ASN A 211 34.18 2.60 44.80
CA ASN A 211 34.50 3.86 45.45
C ASN A 211 35.00 4.96 44.52
N GLY A 212 34.45 5.02 43.31
CA GLY A 212 34.81 6.00 42.26
C GLY A 212 36.10 5.71 41.50
N ILE A 213 36.78 4.59 41.77
CA ILE A 213 37.95 4.10 41.04
C ILE A 213 37.53 2.99 40.09
N ILE A 214 38.03 3.03 38.85
CA ILE A 214 37.76 2.01 37.82
C ILE A 214 38.94 1.08 37.65
N THR A 215 38.68 -0.23 37.52
CA THR A 215 39.70 -1.26 37.28
C THR A 215 39.17 -2.28 36.26
N THR A 216 40.05 -2.91 35.50
CA THR A 216 39.70 -4.08 34.70
C THR A 216 39.65 -5.30 35.59
N VAL A 217 38.59 -6.10 35.52
CA VAL A 217 38.39 -7.35 36.30
C VAL A 217 38.40 -8.61 35.43
N ALA A 218 38.11 -8.48 34.12
CA ALA A 218 38.26 -9.57 33.15
C ALA A 218 38.54 -9.02 31.76
N GLY A 219 39.27 -9.79 30.94
CA GLY A 219 39.63 -9.46 29.58
C GLY A 219 40.98 -8.72 29.47
N ASN A 220 41.84 -9.13 28.54
CA ASN A 220 43.08 -8.48 28.25
C ASN A 220 43.00 -7.42 27.14
N GLY A 221 41.83 -7.28 26.48
CA GLY A 221 41.55 -6.35 25.40
C GLY A 221 41.82 -6.89 24.01
N THR A 222 42.44 -8.03 23.86
CA THR A 222 42.53 -8.72 22.59
C THR A 222 41.21 -9.43 22.31
N PRO A 223 40.54 -9.19 21.15
CA PRO A 223 39.34 -9.92 20.82
C PRO A 223 39.67 -11.39 20.49
N GLY A 224 39.03 -12.33 21.19
CA GLY A 224 39.26 -13.76 21.01
C GLY A 224 38.73 -14.59 22.15
N PHE A 225 39.04 -15.91 22.13
CA PHE A 225 38.66 -16.87 23.13
C PHE A 225 39.87 -17.60 23.67
N SER A 226 40.26 -17.27 24.93
CA SER A 226 41.30 -17.97 25.64
C SER A 226 41.18 -17.81 27.15
N GLY A 227 42.09 -18.43 27.88
CA GLY A 227 42.30 -18.18 29.33
C GLY A 227 41.43 -18.97 30.28
N ASP A 228 40.66 -19.94 29.84
CA ASP A 228 39.84 -20.78 30.76
C ASP A 228 40.71 -21.49 31.81
N ASN A 229 40.25 -21.50 33.04
CA ASN A 229 40.92 -22.01 34.23
C ASN A 229 42.20 -21.22 34.61
N GLY A 230 42.39 -20.04 34.02
CA GLY A 230 43.48 -19.10 34.30
C GLY A 230 43.00 -17.76 34.84
N PRO A 231 43.93 -16.79 35.07
CA PRO A 231 43.61 -15.46 35.54
C PRO A 231 42.68 -14.73 34.57
N ALA A 232 41.55 -14.19 35.05
CA ALA A 232 40.52 -13.48 34.26
C ALA A 232 41.13 -12.27 33.49
N LEU A 233 42.08 -11.58 34.07
CA LEU A 233 42.83 -10.46 33.45
C LEU A 233 43.66 -10.84 32.25
N SER A 234 44.01 -12.13 32.12
CA SER A 234 44.82 -12.64 31.03
C SER A 234 43.98 -13.26 29.89
N ALA A 235 42.72 -13.45 30.14
CA ALA A 235 41.82 -14.07 29.17
C ALA A 235 41.48 -13.14 28.00
N GLU A 236 41.21 -13.72 26.86
CA GLU A 236 40.61 -13.02 25.74
C GLU A 236 39.08 -13.13 25.84
N LEU A 237 38.40 -11.99 25.66
CA LEU A 237 36.99 -11.84 25.48
C LEU A 237 36.71 -11.22 24.10
N LYS A 238 35.52 -11.37 23.56
CA LYS A 238 35.16 -10.76 22.28
C LYS A 238 33.77 -10.15 22.38
N GLY A 239 33.73 -8.80 22.46
CA GLY A 239 32.46 -8.06 22.56
C GLY A 239 31.57 -8.51 23.71
N PRO A 240 32.02 -8.52 24.99
CA PRO A 240 31.17 -8.91 26.10
C PRO A 240 29.95 -7.98 26.15
N GLN A 241 28.74 -8.54 26.07
CA GLN A 241 27.49 -7.76 25.92
C GLN A 241 26.77 -7.52 27.24
N SER A 242 26.70 -8.51 28.10
CA SER A 242 25.98 -8.47 29.36
C SER A 242 26.81 -9.06 30.52
N VAL A 243 26.58 -8.57 31.70
CA VAL A 243 27.20 -9.07 32.93
C VAL A 243 26.12 -9.19 34.03
N THR A 244 26.31 -10.17 34.91
CA THR A 244 25.50 -10.32 36.17
C THR A 244 26.34 -10.95 37.25
N LEU A 245 25.91 -10.82 38.50
CA LEU A 245 26.57 -11.36 39.69
C LEU A 245 25.65 -12.32 40.44
N ASP A 246 26.16 -13.45 40.88
CA ASP A 246 25.44 -14.27 41.83
C ASP A 246 25.63 -13.77 43.28
N SER A 247 24.85 -14.32 44.21
CA SER A 247 24.91 -13.98 45.65
C SER A 247 26.26 -14.28 46.32
N SER A 248 27.11 -15.06 45.67
CA SER A 248 28.48 -15.37 46.14
C SER A 248 29.53 -14.42 45.58
N GLY A 249 29.13 -13.45 44.70
CA GLY A 249 30.01 -12.50 44.08
C GLY A 249 30.74 -13.05 42.84
N ASN A 250 30.33 -14.20 42.29
CA ASN A 250 30.85 -14.66 41.01
C ASN A 250 30.26 -13.79 39.87
N LEU A 251 31.12 -13.30 39.01
CA LEU A 251 30.75 -12.50 37.83
C LEU A 251 30.54 -13.40 36.62
N TYR A 252 29.32 -13.34 36.05
CA TYR A 252 28.99 -14.01 34.81
C TYR A 252 29.03 -12.99 33.65
N ILE A 253 29.59 -13.40 32.55
CA ILE A 253 29.87 -12.56 31.37
C ILE A 253 29.27 -13.25 30.13
N ALA A 254 28.36 -12.59 29.41
CA ALA A 254 28.00 -12.97 28.11
C ALA A 254 29.12 -12.55 27.14
N ASP A 255 29.99 -13.50 26.80
CA ASP A 255 31.13 -13.34 25.86
C ASP A 255 30.61 -13.55 24.43
N ASP A 256 29.83 -12.58 23.98
CA ASP A 256 28.86 -12.66 22.90
C ASP A 256 29.52 -13.02 21.55
N GLY A 257 30.60 -12.34 21.19
CA GLY A 257 31.33 -12.62 19.97
C GLY A 257 32.05 -13.99 19.96
N ASN A 258 32.13 -14.68 21.12
CA ASN A 258 32.61 -16.05 21.28
C ASN A 258 31.48 -17.06 21.48
N ILE A 259 30.22 -16.61 21.52
CA ILE A 259 29.03 -17.48 21.69
C ILE A 259 29.17 -18.36 22.93
N ARG A 260 29.51 -17.72 24.09
CA ARG A 260 29.77 -18.40 25.38
C ARG A 260 29.34 -17.55 26.56
N ILE A 261 29.07 -18.20 27.65
CA ILE A 261 28.96 -17.57 28.96
C ILE A 261 30.16 -17.97 29.79
N ARG A 262 30.86 -16.93 30.28
CA ARG A 262 32.05 -17.09 31.09
C ARG A 262 31.72 -16.73 32.58
N ARG A 263 32.35 -17.37 33.53
CA ARG A 263 32.26 -17.04 34.96
C ARG A 263 33.64 -16.68 35.48
N VAL A 264 33.73 -15.56 36.20
CA VAL A 264 34.89 -15.21 37.01
C VAL A 264 34.58 -15.47 38.49
N SER A 265 35.39 -16.31 39.08
CA SER A 265 35.29 -16.63 40.53
C SER A 265 36.68 -16.53 41.12
N ASN A 266 36.88 -15.73 42.17
CA ASN A 266 38.16 -15.51 42.81
C ASN A 266 39.28 -15.18 41.79
N GLY A 267 38.99 -14.37 40.79
CA GLY A 267 39.96 -13.95 39.75
C GLY A 267 40.26 -15.00 38.70
N VAL A 268 39.64 -16.18 38.73
CA VAL A 268 39.78 -17.25 37.73
C VAL A 268 38.58 -17.26 36.81
N ILE A 269 38.80 -17.26 35.50
CA ILE A 269 37.71 -17.33 34.49
C ILE A 269 37.53 -18.76 33.98
N THR A 270 36.26 -19.15 33.79
CA THR A 270 35.88 -20.47 33.24
C THR A 270 34.67 -20.32 32.29
N THR A 271 34.57 -21.13 31.26
CA THR A 271 33.36 -21.25 30.45
C THR A 271 32.33 -22.08 31.24
N VAL A 272 31.10 -21.56 31.37
CA VAL A 272 29.99 -22.24 32.10
C VAL A 272 28.85 -22.63 31.15
N ALA A 273 28.76 -22.04 29.95
CA ALA A 273 27.82 -22.45 28.89
C ALA A 273 28.33 -22.04 27.51
N GLY A 274 27.85 -22.75 26.50
CA GLY A 274 28.12 -22.45 25.10
C GLY A 274 29.33 -23.19 24.53
N THR A 275 29.16 -23.79 23.35
CA THR A 275 30.24 -24.47 22.60
C THR A 275 31.04 -23.52 21.71
N GLY A 276 30.53 -22.31 21.45
CA GLY A 276 31.07 -21.38 20.43
C GLY A 276 30.40 -21.57 19.06
N THR A 277 29.41 -22.43 18.97
CA THR A 277 28.57 -22.63 17.77
C THR A 277 27.21 -22.02 18.03
N LEU A 278 26.67 -21.29 17.04
CA LEU A 278 25.32 -20.75 17.10
C LEU A 278 24.28 -21.88 17.04
N GLY A 279 23.26 -21.80 17.87
CA GLY A 279 22.17 -22.76 17.93
C GLY A 279 21.48 -22.76 19.29
N TYR A 280 20.63 -23.74 19.54
CA TYR A 280 19.86 -23.87 20.79
C TYR A 280 19.82 -25.30 21.32
N THR A 281 20.61 -26.20 20.80
CA THR A 281 20.62 -27.60 21.23
C THR A 281 21.19 -27.76 22.65
N GLY A 282 21.00 -28.92 23.25
CA GLY A 282 21.61 -29.29 24.52
C GLY A 282 20.74 -29.13 25.75
N ASP A 283 19.45 -28.83 25.62
CA ASP A 283 18.50 -28.83 26.77
C ASP A 283 18.47 -30.19 27.49
N GLY A 284 18.47 -30.15 28.82
CA GLY A 284 18.58 -31.33 29.69
C GLY A 284 20.02 -31.82 29.87
N GLY A 285 20.99 -31.25 29.17
CA GLY A 285 22.40 -31.62 29.21
C GLY A 285 23.28 -30.61 29.95
N GLN A 286 24.62 -30.89 29.90
CA GLN A 286 25.61 -29.97 30.47
C GLN A 286 25.67 -28.65 29.68
N ALA A 287 25.52 -27.52 30.34
CA ALA A 287 25.49 -26.19 29.73
C ALA A 287 26.74 -25.86 28.86
N VAL A 288 27.91 -26.36 29.27
CA VAL A 288 29.16 -26.18 28.52
C VAL A 288 29.20 -26.93 27.18
N SER A 289 28.28 -27.89 26.99
CA SER A 289 28.15 -28.68 25.78
C SER A 289 26.93 -28.26 24.93
N ALA A 290 26.17 -27.28 25.39
CA ALA A 290 25.01 -26.76 24.69
C ALA A 290 25.40 -25.69 23.69
N GLU A 291 24.63 -25.56 22.63
CA GLU A 291 24.66 -24.40 21.72
C GLU A 291 23.84 -23.27 22.33
N VAL A 292 24.28 -22.03 22.12
CA VAL A 292 23.56 -20.79 22.48
C VAL A 292 23.61 -19.81 21.31
N GLY A 293 22.69 -18.83 21.28
CA GLY A 293 22.69 -17.75 20.30
C GLY A 293 23.78 -16.72 20.58
N ASN A 294 23.76 -15.67 19.80
CA ASN A 294 24.43 -14.40 20.12
C ASN A 294 23.37 -13.39 20.61
N LEU A 295 23.81 -12.21 21.04
CA LEU A 295 22.97 -11.22 21.73
C LEU A 295 22.35 -11.78 23.04
N LEU A 296 23.25 -12.30 23.91
CA LEU A 296 22.87 -12.89 25.17
C LEU A 296 22.77 -11.83 26.26
N TYR A 297 21.66 -11.85 27.01
CA TYR A 297 21.50 -11.06 28.21
C TYR A 297 21.35 -12.00 29.42
N LEU A 298 21.91 -11.60 30.58
CA LEU A 298 22.05 -12.47 31.72
C LEU A 298 21.37 -11.87 32.96
N ALA A 299 20.70 -12.72 33.72
CA ALA A 299 20.26 -12.39 35.08
C ALA A 299 20.54 -13.55 36.02
N SER A 300 20.99 -13.25 37.24
CA SER A 300 21.28 -14.24 38.26
C SER A 300 20.10 -14.31 39.26
N GLY A 301 19.59 -15.51 39.46
CA GLY A 301 18.67 -15.83 40.56
C GLY A 301 19.40 -16.43 41.76
N PRO A 302 18.68 -16.84 42.82
CA PRO A 302 19.30 -17.35 44.04
C PRO A 302 20.23 -18.55 43.84
N ASN A 303 19.92 -19.43 42.89
CA ASN A 303 20.71 -20.65 42.60
C ASN A 303 20.83 -20.92 41.07
N ASN A 304 20.37 -20.03 40.26
CA ASN A 304 20.19 -20.23 38.81
C ASN A 304 20.82 -19.06 38.05
N LEU A 305 21.21 -19.31 36.83
CA LEU A 305 21.55 -18.28 35.85
C LEU A 305 20.51 -18.31 34.74
N TYR A 306 19.87 -17.18 34.49
CA TYR A 306 18.91 -17.00 33.41
C TYR A 306 19.57 -16.33 32.23
N ILE A 307 19.19 -16.77 31.04
CA ILE A 307 19.76 -16.33 29.75
C ILE A 307 18.61 -15.94 28.86
N ALA A 308 18.52 -14.66 28.44
CA ALA A 308 17.76 -14.27 27.28
C ALA A 308 18.59 -14.61 26.05
N ASP A 309 18.21 -15.69 25.38
CA ASP A 309 18.84 -16.23 24.18
C ASP A 309 18.12 -15.63 22.96
N SER A 310 18.44 -14.35 22.67
CA SER A 310 17.64 -13.47 21.80
C SER A 310 17.49 -14.01 20.39
N LYS A 311 18.56 -14.60 19.82
CA LYS A 311 18.53 -15.15 18.46
C LYS A 311 17.80 -16.47 18.34
N ASN A 312 17.47 -17.09 19.46
CA ASN A 312 16.73 -18.33 19.52
C ASN A 312 15.33 -18.15 20.13
N ASP A 313 14.89 -16.91 20.39
CA ASP A 313 13.57 -16.53 20.92
C ASP A 313 13.19 -17.34 22.18
N ARG A 314 14.17 -17.50 23.10
CA ARG A 314 14.04 -18.34 24.29
C ARG A 314 14.58 -17.65 25.53
N ILE A 315 14.00 -18.01 26.66
CA ILE A 315 14.62 -17.86 27.97
C ILE A 315 15.12 -19.23 28.38
N ARG A 316 16.43 -19.31 28.68
CA ARG A 316 17.06 -20.53 29.15
C ARG A 316 17.54 -20.33 30.58
N GLU A 317 17.62 -21.42 31.34
CA GLU A 317 18.03 -21.45 32.73
C GLU A 317 19.16 -22.45 32.91
N ILE A 318 20.16 -22.09 33.68
CA ILE A 318 21.22 -23.03 34.10
C ILE A 318 21.04 -23.27 35.60
N VAL A 319 20.80 -24.52 35.98
CA VAL A 319 20.74 -25.02 37.35
C VAL A 319 21.76 -26.10 37.54
N SER A 320 22.71 -25.94 38.49
CA SER A 320 23.75 -26.94 38.78
C SER A 320 24.51 -27.41 37.51
N GLY A 321 24.71 -26.53 36.54
CA GLY A 321 25.46 -26.81 35.32
C GLY A 321 24.63 -27.45 34.19
N VAL A 322 23.34 -27.72 34.40
CA VAL A 322 22.40 -28.22 33.39
C VAL A 322 21.62 -27.05 32.82
N ILE A 323 21.53 -26.95 31.51
CA ILE A 323 20.76 -25.91 30.82
C ILE A 323 19.42 -26.48 30.35
N ASN A 324 18.37 -25.66 30.45
CA ASN A 324 17.03 -25.96 29.93
C ASN A 324 16.36 -24.70 29.38
N THR A 325 15.54 -24.83 28.36
CA THR A 325 14.59 -23.78 27.95
C THR A 325 13.43 -23.75 28.94
N ILE A 326 13.13 -22.60 29.52
CA ILE A 326 12.04 -22.40 30.49
C ILE A 326 10.86 -21.61 29.92
N ALA A 327 11.09 -20.82 28.84
CA ALA A 327 10.06 -20.12 28.09
C ALA A 327 10.50 -19.88 26.65
N GLY A 328 9.54 -19.80 25.76
CA GLY A 328 9.76 -19.58 24.31
C GLY A 328 9.82 -20.89 23.51
N ASN A 329 9.26 -20.86 22.33
CA ASN A 329 9.24 -22.00 21.39
C ASN A 329 10.36 -21.93 20.34
N GLY A 330 11.11 -20.84 20.30
CA GLY A 330 12.20 -20.59 19.34
C GLY A 330 11.73 -20.23 17.94
N THR A 331 10.51 -19.78 17.82
CA THR A 331 9.96 -19.22 16.57
C THR A 331 9.07 -18.03 16.93
N GLY A 332 9.15 -16.93 16.22
CA GLY A 332 8.20 -15.81 16.32
C GLY A 332 6.81 -16.16 15.72
N PHE A 333 6.52 -17.46 15.58
CA PHE A 333 5.46 -18.04 14.80
C PHE A 333 4.51 -18.90 15.64
N GLY A 334 3.20 -18.68 15.50
CA GLY A 334 2.20 -19.49 16.17
C GLY A 334 0.80 -19.36 15.58
N GLY A 335 -0.09 -20.27 16.00
CA GLY A 335 -1.53 -20.16 15.73
C GLY A 335 -2.06 -20.87 14.51
N ASP A 336 -1.25 -21.64 13.77
CA ASP A 336 -1.73 -22.42 12.61
C ASP A 336 -2.89 -23.38 12.98
N GLY A 337 -3.92 -23.40 12.12
CA GLY A 337 -5.15 -24.15 12.32
C GLY A 337 -6.11 -23.49 13.33
N GLY A 338 -5.76 -22.37 13.91
CA GLY A 338 -6.57 -21.61 14.86
C GLY A 338 -7.18 -20.33 14.30
N ALA A 339 -7.84 -19.57 15.17
CA ALA A 339 -8.38 -18.27 14.83
C ALA A 339 -7.26 -17.29 14.43
N ALA A 340 -7.39 -16.63 13.29
CA ALA A 340 -6.35 -15.74 12.78
C ALA A 340 -6.01 -14.58 13.74
N THR A 341 -7.00 -14.07 14.48
CA THR A 341 -6.81 -13.01 15.51
C THR A 341 -6.06 -13.49 16.76
N ALA A 342 -5.91 -14.81 16.94
CA ALA A 342 -5.13 -15.41 18.01
C ALA A 342 -3.75 -15.88 17.53
N ALA A 343 -3.40 -15.65 16.28
CA ALA A 343 -2.11 -16.03 15.71
C ALA A 343 -1.03 -15.01 16.09
N GLN A 344 0.20 -15.47 16.00
CA GLN A 344 1.40 -14.63 16.13
C GLN A 344 1.99 -14.43 14.74
N LEU A 345 2.18 -13.18 14.37
CA LEU A 345 2.90 -12.72 13.19
C LEU A 345 4.12 -11.94 13.65
N ASP A 346 5.15 -11.88 12.80
CA ASP A 346 6.36 -11.11 13.07
C ASP A 346 6.75 -10.28 11.84
N LEU A 347 6.67 -8.97 11.99
CA LEU A 347 6.88 -7.97 10.94
C LEU A 347 6.12 -8.29 9.64
N PRO A 348 4.79 -8.44 9.68
CA PRO A 348 4.02 -8.69 8.45
C PRO A 348 4.12 -7.46 7.53
N SER A 349 4.81 -7.60 6.38
CA SER A 349 5.11 -6.47 5.49
C SER A 349 4.14 -6.35 4.31
N GLY A 350 3.75 -7.46 3.67
CA GLY A 350 2.89 -7.51 2.50
C GLY A 350 1.59 -8.27 2.74
N VAL A 351 0.51 -7.85 2.08
CA VAL A 351 -0.78 -8.55 2.09
C VAL A 351 -1.42 -8.56 0.70
N ALA A 352 -2.11 -9.67 0.38
CA ALA A 352 -2.93 -9.79 -0.82
C ALA A 352 -4.23 -10.53 -0.50
N VAL A 353 -5.29 -10.22 -1.23
CA VAL A 353 -6.57 -10.92 -1.13
C VAL A 353 -6.95 -11.49 -2.49
N ASP A 354 -7.36 -12.77 -2.52
CA ASP A 354 -7.83 -13.40 -3.74
C ASP A 354 -9.33 -13.14 -3.99
N ALA A 355 -9.83 -13.54 -5.15
CA ALA A 355 -11.23 -13.40 -5.53
C ALA A 355 -12.20 -14.20 -4.64
N SER A 356 -11.71 -15.18 -3.89
CA SER A 356 -12.48 -16.00 -2.94
C SER A 356 -12.54 -15.38 -1.55
N GLY A 357 -11.76 -14.29 -1.30
CA GLY A 357 -11.65 -13.61 -0.03
C GLY A 357 -10.64 -14.25 0.92
N ASN A 358 -9.74 -15.13 0.46
CA ASN A 358 -8.61 -15.59 1.25
C ASN A 358 -7.55 -14.50 1.29
N LEU A 359 -7.02 -14.23 2.47
CA LEU A 359 -6.01 -13.22 2.71
C LEU A 359 -4.64 -13.90 2.87
N TYR A 360 -3.69 -13.54 2.02
CA TYR A 360 -2.29 -13.97 2.10
C TYR A 360 -1.46 -12.89 2.77
N ILE A 361 -0.58 -13.29 3.67
CA ILE A 361 0.23 -12.39 4.52
C ILE A 361 1.70 -12.81 4.39
N ALA A 362 2.55 -11.90 3.97
CA ALA A 362 4.00 -12.07 4.07
C ALA A 362 4.41 -11.88 5.54
N ASP A 363 4.57 -12.98 6.25
CA ASP A 363 5.01 -13.06 7.66
C ASP A 363 6.54 -13.09 7.69
N THR A 364 7.11 -11.90 7.40
CA THR A 364 8.46 -11.69 6.89
C THR A 364 9.54 -12.28 7.77
N SER A 365 9.58 -11.91 9.05
CA SER A 365 10.60 -12.41 9.98
C SER A 365 10.43 -13.89 10.31
N ASN A 366 9.24 -14.45 10.07
CA ASN A 366 8.97 -15.88 10.19
C ASN A 366 9.27 -16.68 8.92
N SER A 367 9.77 -16.04 7.86
CA SER A 367 10.10 -16.68 6.57
C SER A 367 8.95 -17.55 6.05
N ARG A 368 7.71 -16.98 6.06
CA ARG A 368 6.47 -17.68 5.67
C ARG A 368 5.50 -16.76 4.96
N ILE A 369 4.65 -17.38 4.15
CA ILE A 369 3.38 -16.79 3.73
C ILE A 369 2.27 -17.50 4.50
N ARG A 370 1.43 -16.71 5.17
CA ARG A 370 0.28 -17.21 5.91
C ARG A 370 -1.00 -16.96 5.11
N GLU A 371 -1.92 -17.91 5.14
CA GLU A 371 -3.25 -17.75 4.56
C GLU A 371 -4.31 -17.64 5.66
N VAL A 372 -5.19 -16.66 5.55
CA VAL A 372 -6.40 -16.57 6.37
C VAL A 372 -7.61 -16.87 5.48
N SER A 373 -8.24 -18.00 5.74
CA SER A 373 -9.46 -18.42 5.07
C SER A 373 -10.56 -18.62 6.09
N LYS A 374 -11.70 -17.91 5.91
CA LYS A 374 -12.86 -17.96 6.82
C LYS A 374 -12.50 -17.76 8.29
N GLY A 375 -11.53 -16.90 8.56
CA GLY A 375 -11.06 -16.57 9.92
C GLY A 375 -10.08 -17.56 10.55
N THR A 376 -9.72 -18.64 9.85
CA THR A 376 -8.66 -19.59 10.25
C THR A 376 -7.37 -19.25 9.52
N ILE A 377 -6.23 -19.24 10.23
CA ILE A 377 -4.92 -19.01 9.65
C ILE A 377 -4.13 -20.32 9.51
N THR A 378 -3.40 -20.44 8.40
CA THR A 378 -2.49 -21.57 8.14
C THR A 378 -1.23 -21.11 7.45
N THR A 379 -0.15 -21.86 7.53
CA THR A 379 1.03 -21.64 6.69
C THR A 379 0.73 -22.10 5.26
N PHE A 380 0.79 -21.16 4.32
CA PHE A 380 0.60 -21.41 2.89
C PHE A 380 1.91 -21.78 2.19
N ALA A 381 2.99 -21.04 2.45
CA ALA A 381 4.33 -21.31 1.93
C ALA A 381 5.40 -20.98 2.97
N GLY A 382 6.55 -21.60 2.86
CA GLY A 382 7.69 -21.41 3.76
C GLY A 382 7.70 -22.33 4.97
N ASN A 383 8.88 -22.88 5.28
CA ASN A 383 9.08 -23.79 6.43
C ASN A 383 9.62 -23.04 7.67
N GLY A 384 9.90 -21.73 7.56
CA GLY A 384 10.47 -20.90 8.63
C GLY A 384 11.99 -20.84 8.64
N THR A 385 12.65 -21.48 7.69
CA THR A 385 14.08 -21.35 7.46
C THR A 385 14.30 -20.30 6.39
N ALA A 386 15.11 -19.29 6.67
CA ALA A 386 15.51 -18.30 5.68
C ALA A 386 16.40 -18.96 4.62
N GLY A 387 16.00 -18.86 3.37
CA GLY A 387 16.68 -19.46 2.23
C GLY A 387 15.78 -19.45 0.99
N HIS A 388 16.21 -20.08 -0.09
CA HIS A 388 15.51 -20.04 -1.38
C HIS A 388 15.36 -21.44 -2.01
N SER A 389 15.44 -22.51 -1.23
CA SER A 389 15.32 -23.88 -1.73
C SER A 389 13.85 -24.33 -1.86
N GLY A 390 13.63 -25.49 -2.48
CA GLY A 390 12.35 -26.16 -2.51
C GLY A 390 11.56 -26.03 -3.80
N ASP A 391 12.10 -25.48 -4.89
CA ASP A 391 11.45 -25.41 -6.20
C ASP A 391 11.01 -26.79 -6.71
N GLY A 392 9.80 -26.84 -7.25
CA GLY A 392 9.14 -28.06 -7.73
C GLY A 392 8.59 -28.94 -6.62
N GLY A 393 8.71 -28.53 -5.36
CA GLY A 393 8.19 -29.22 -4.18
C GLY A 393 6.99 -28.52 -3.53
N PRO A 394 6.49 -29.09 -2.39
CA PRO A 394 5.41 -28.48 -1.63
C PRO A 394 5.80 -27.10 -1.10
N ALA A 395 4.95 -26.08 -1.33
CA ALA A 395 5.23 -24.69 -0.94
C ALA A 395 5.49 -24.53 0.57
N SER A 396 4.75 -25.26 1.41
CA SER A 396 4.91 -25.23 2.87
C SER A 396 6.22 -25.87 3.38
N SER A 397 6.94 -26.60 2.51
CA SER A 397 8.25 -27.21 2.82
C SER A 397 9.44 -26.40 2.28
N ALA A 398 9.20 -25.41 1.46
CA ALA A 398 10.25 -24.59 0.86
C ALA A 398 10.89 -23.65 1.89
N GLU A 399 12.11 -23.18 1.62
CA GLU A 399 12.72 -22.07 2.33
C GLU A 399 12.32 -20.77 1.64
N LEU A 400 12.03 -19.73 2.42
CA LEU A 400 11.78 -18.36 1.96
C LEU A 400 12.73 -17.37 2.61
N GLY A 401 13.28 -16.44 1.83
CA GLY A 401 14.32 -15.52 2.26
C GLY A 401 13.78 -14.16 2.71
N TYR A 402 12.98 -14.09 3.77
CA TYR A 402 12.33 -12.86 4.26
C TYR A 402 11.35 -12.28 3.23
N PRO A 403 10.24 -12.97 2.96
CA PRO A 403 9.29 -12.53 1.94
C PRO A 403 8.76 -11.13 2.25
N GLY A 404 8.96 -10.18 1.30
CA GLY A 404 8.59 -8.76 1.46
C GLY A 404 7.18 -8.47 0.98
N ALA A 405 6.81 -9.02 -0.17
CA ALA A 405 5.53 -8.78 -0.80
C ALA A 405 4.86 -10.09 -1.26
N VAL A 406 3.54 -10.03 -1.39
CA VAL A 406 2.73 -11.12 -1.93
C VAL A 406 1.64 -10.55 -2.83
N ALA A 407 1.34 -11.23 -3.95
CA ALA A 407 0.26 -10.88 -4.86
C ALA A 407 -0.54 -12.12 -5.26
N ALA A 408 -1.87 -11.98 -5.35
CA ALA A 408 -2.76 -13.06 -5.76
C ALA A 408 -3.16 -12.89 -7.23
N GLY A 409 -2.83 -13.86 -8.06
CA GLY A 409 -3.15 -13.89 -9.48
C GLY A 409 -4.61 -14.30 -9.76
N SER A 410 -5.05 -14.01 -10.98
CA SER A 410 -6.42 -14.27 -11.42
C SER A 410 -6.76 -15.77 -11.53
N SER A 411 -5.77 -16.60 -11.75
CA SER A 411 -5.86 -18.07 -11.87
C SER A 411 -5.79 -18.83 -10.53
N GLY A 412 -5.68 -18.10 -9.40
CA GLY A 412 -5.53 -18.67 -8.06
C GLY A 412 -4.08 -18.97 -7.70
N ASN A 413 -3.13 -18.58 -8.53
CA ASN A 413 -1.70 -18.60 -8.21
C ASN A 413 -1.36 -17.49 -7.25
N VAL A 414 -0.36 -17.69 -6.39
CA VAL A 414 0.14 -16.68 -5.46
C VAL A 414 1.61 -16.43 -5.77
N PHE A 415 1.94 -15.18 -6.02
CA PHE A 415 3.30 -14.72 -6.30
C PHE A 415 3.90 -14.13 -5.04
N ILE A 416 5.15 -14.44 -4.79
CA ILE A 416 5.88 -14.12 -3.56
C ILE A 416 7.20 -13.45 -3.94
N ASP A 417 7.43 -12.25 -3.45
CA ASP A 417 8.76 -11.68 -3.42
C ASP A 417 9.57 -12.38 -2.32
N ASP A 418 10.49 -13.24 -2.72
CA ASP A 418 11.26 -14.09 -1.82
C ASP A 418 12.59 -13.44 -1.41
N GLY A 419 12.76 -12.14 -1.59
CA GLY A 419 14.03 -11.45 -1.40
C GLY A 419 15.11 -11.93 -2.38
N LEU A 420 16.33 -11.41 -2.27
CA LEU A 420 17.48 -11.76 -3.14
C LEU A 420 17.14 -11.78 -4.64
N SER A 421 16.34 -10.81 -5.11
CA SER A 421 15.96 -10.70 -6.52
C SER A 421 15.32 -11.98 -7.08
N LEU A 422 14.41 -12.58 -6.33
CA LEU A 422 13.66 -13.78 -6.73
C LEU A 422 12.17 -13.59 -6.53
N ILE A 423 11.38 -13.92 -7.56
CA ILE A 423 9.94 -14.05 -7.44
C ILE A 423 9.56 -15.52 -7.57
N ARG A 424 8.86 -16.02 -6.54
CA ARG A 424 8.35 -17.39 -6.50
C ARG A 424 6.85 -17.38 -6.80
N GLU A 425 6.38 -18.42 -7.46
CA GLU A 425 4.95 -18.68 -7.71
C GLU A 425 4.53 -19.94 -6.98
N VAL A 426 3.40 -19.90 -6.29
CA VAL A 426 2.73 -21.10 -5.76
C VAL A 426 1.50 -21.36 -6.61
N SER A 427 1.49 -22.52 -7.28
CA SER A 427 0.40 -23.02 -8.09
C SER A 427 0.06 -24.44 -7.70
N GLY A 428 -1.18 -24.68 -7.25
CA GLY A 428 -1.62 -26.02 -6.82
C GLY A 428 -0.74 -26.62 -5.72
N GLU A 429 -0.34 -25.84 -4.72
CA GLU A 429 0.52 -26.21 -3.58
C GLU A 429 2.01 -26.41 -3.94
N VAL A 430 2.40 -26.29 -5.20
CA VAL A 430 3.81 -26.40 -5.63
C VAL A 430 4.41 -24.99 -5.81
N ILE A 431 5.62 -24.79 -5.28
CA ILE A 431 6.36 -23.54 -5.42
C ILE A 431 7.42 -23.65 -6.51
N THR A 432 7.57 -22.59 -7.31
CA THR A 432 8.59 -22.49 -8.37
C THR A 432 9.10 -21.06 -8.49
N THR A 433 10.37 -20.88 -8.84
CA THR A 433 10.90 -19.57 -9.21
C THR A 433 10.42 -19.20 -10.62
N VAL A 434 9.83 -18.01 -10.78
CA VAL A 434 9.30 -17.51 -12.07
C VAL A 434 10.05 -16.31 -12.60
N ALA A 435 10.76 -15.58 -11.76
CA ALA A 435 11.64 -14.48 -12.18
C ALA A 435 12.83 -14.33 -11.23
N GLY A 436 13.94 -13.84 -11.77
CA GLY A 436 15.17 -13.58 -11.04
C GLY A 436 16.17 -14.74 -11.08
N ASN A 437 17.44 -14.40 -10.86
CA ASN A 437 18.55 -15.36 -10.79
C ASN A 437 19.26 -15.37 -9.43
N GLY A 438 18.76 -14.61 -8.46
CA GLY A 438 19.33 -14.48 -7.11
C GLY A 438 20.54 -13.55 -7.02
N ILE A 439 20.82 -12.73 -8.02
CA ILE A 439 21.92 -11.78 -8.06
C ILE A 439 21.38 -10.35 -8.02
N TYR A 440 21.89 -9.53 -7.09
CA TYR A 440 21.61 -8.10 -7.07
C TYR A 440 22.31 -7.41 -8.24
N GLY A 441 21.57 -6.59 -8.99
CA GLY A 441 22.10 -5.82 -10.11
C GLY A 441 20.99 -5.40 -11.06
N TYR A 442 21.37 -4.82 -12.20
CA TYR A 442 20.43 -4.44 -13.24
C TYR A 442 20.78 -5.18 -14.55
N ALA A 443 20.00 -6.19 -14.89
CA ALA A 443 20.13 -6.91 -16.13
C ALA A 443 18.83 -7.60 -16.57
N GLY A 444 18.82 -8.10 -17.79
CA GLY A 444 17.84 -9.05 -18.31
C GLY A 444 16.73 -8.44 -19.15
N ASP A 445 16.64 -7.11 -19.34
CA ASP A 445 15.60 -6.48 -20.16
C ASP A 445 15.52 -7.07 -21.58
N GLY A 446 14.29 -7.42 -22.01
CA GLY A 446 14.05 -8.09 -23.28
C GLY A 446 14.40 -9.58 -23.29
N GLY A 447 14.88 -10.13 -22.19
CA GLY A 447 15.31 -11.51 -22.03
C GLY A 447 14.40 -12.34 -21.13
N PRO A 448 14.76 -13.63 -20.90
CA PRO A 448 14.01 -14.51 -20.02
C PRO A 448 13.98 -13.99 -18.59
N ALA A 449 12.79 -13.95 -17.96
CA ALA A 449 12.60 -13.45 -16.60
C ALA A 449 13.49 -14.16 -15.56
N LEU A 450 13.75 -15.45 -15.72
CA LEU A 450 14.67 -16.23 -14.87
C LEU A 450 16.16 -15.83 -14.96
N GLN A 451 16.51 -14.92 -15.86
CA GLN A 451 17.84 -14.34 -15.99
C GLN A 451 17.84 -12.86 -15.56
N GLY A 452 16.70 -12.34 -15.12
CA GLY A 452 16.60 -10.97 -14.64
C GLY A 452 17.42 -10.75 -13.38
N GLU A 453 18.03 -9.56 -13.28
CA GLU A 453 18.70 -9.08 -12.08
C GLU A 453 18.06 -7.75 -11.69
N TRP A 454 17.83 -7.56 -10.41
CA TRP A 454 17.35 -6.30 -9.84
C TRP A 454 17.91 -6.11 -8.44
N GLY A 455 17.74 -4.91 -7.90
CA GLY A 455 18.09 -4.61 -6.53
C GLY A 455 17.14 -5.33 -5.55
N PHE A 456 17.05 -4.85 -4.31
CA PHE A 456 15.99 -5.37 -3.44
C PHE A 456 14.63 -4.85 -3.92
N SER A 457 13.62 -5.68 -3.84
CA SER A 457 12.23 -5.38 -4.18
C SER A 457 11.37 -5.39 -2.93
N GLU A 458 10.34 -4.52 -2.91
CA GLU A 458 9.43 -4.37 -1.74
C GLU A 458 7.96 -4.37 -2.16
N GLY A 459 7.67 -4.31 -3.45
CA GLY A 459 6.31 -4.28 -3.97
C GLY A 459 6.09 -5.18 -5.17
N LEU A 460 4.95 -5.86 -5.17
CA LEU A 460 4.55 -6.79 -6.21
C LEU A 460 3.08 -6.58 -6.57
N ALA A 461 2.77 -6.51 -7.85
CA ALA A 461 1.41 -6.50 -8.36
C ALA A 461 1.24 -7.48 -9.53
N VAL A 462 -0.01 -7.90 -9.78
CA VAL A 462 -0.36 -8.82 -10.85
C VAL A 462 -1.61 -8.29 -11.55
N ASP A 463 -1.61 -8.29 -12.87
CA ASP A 463 -2.79 -7.93 -13.65
C ASP A 463 -3.70 -9.15 -13.91
N SER A 464 -4.82 -8.92 -14.59
CA SER A 464 -5.79 -9.96 -14.95
C SER A 464 -5.28 -11.02 -15.95
N HIS A 465 -4.09 -10.85 -16.50
CA HIS A 465 -3.41 -11.78 -17.41
C HIS A 465 -2.23 -12.48 -16.73
N ASP A 466 -2.10 -12.30 -15.43
CA ASP A 466 -0.99 -12.78 -14.59
C ASP A 466 0.39 -12.21 -15.01
N ASN A 467 0.44 -11.02 -15.64
CA ASN A 467 1.70 -10.28 -15.78
C ASN A 467 2.10 -9.71 -14.42
N LEU A 468 3.37 -9.85 -14.08
CA LEU A 468 3.94 -9.38 -12.82
C LEU A 468 4.52 -7.97 -12.98
N TYR A 469 4.29 -7.14 -11.99
CA TYR A 469 4.90 -5.82 -11.84
C TYR A 469 5.70 -5.79 -10.55
N ILE A 470 6.98 -5.51 -10.64
CA ILE A 470 7.96 -5.56 -9.54
C ILE A 470 8.47 -4.15 -9.28
N ALA A 471 8.30 -3.66 -8.06
CA ALA A 471 8.97 -2.44 -7.61
C ALA A 471 10.43 -2.78 -7.27
N ASP A 472 11.32 -2.53 -8.21
CA ASP A 472 12.77 -2.66 -8.06
C ASP A 472 13.30 -1.44 -7.31
N THR A 473 13.11 -1.49 -5.98
CA THR A 473 13.39 -0.38 -5.05
C THR A 473 14.86 -0.01 -5.07
N GLY A 474 15.72 -1.03 -5.15
CA GLY A 474 17.19 -0.84 -5.13
C GLY A 474 17.73 -0.10 -6.34
N ASP A 475 17.12 -0.25 -7.51
CA ASP A 475 17.56 0.35 -8.76
C ASP A 475 16.67 1.52 -9.24
N GLY A 476 15.61 1.83 -8.48
CA GLY A 476 14.69 2.93 -8.80
C GLY A 476 13.86 2.67 -10.07
N LEU A 477 13.38 1.45 -10.25
CA LEU A 477 12.69 1.01 -11.46
C LEU A 477 11.37 0.29 -11.15
N ILE A 478 10.50 0.23 -12.15
CA ILE A 478 9.40 -0.74 -12.19
C ILE A 478 9.64 -1.71 -13.33
N ARG A 479 9.69 -3.00 -12.99
CA ARG A 479 9.90 -4.08 -13.95
C ARG A 479 8.59 -4.81 -14.22
N GLU A 480 8.36 -5.21 -15.47
CA GLU A 480 7.24 -6.06 -15.88
C GLU A 480 7.75 -7.42 -16.31
N VAL A 481 7.12 -8.50 -15.83
CA VAL A 481 7.33 -9.85 -16.37
C VAL A 481 6.04 -10.27 -17.07
N SER A 482 6.13 -10.41 -18.38
CA SER A 482 5.02 -10.82 -19.23
C SER A 482 5.45 -11.96 -20.16
N SER A 483 4.68 -13.06 -20.17
CA SER A 483 5.00 -14.24 -20.99
C SER A 483 6.44 -14.76 -20.81
N GLY A 484 6.98 -14.67 -19.56
CA GLY A 484 8.32 -15.12 -19.23
C GLY A 484 9.45 -14.20 -19.67
N VAL A 485 9.15 -12.98 -20.14
CA VAL A 485 10.13 -11.94 -20.51
C VAL A 485 10.05 -10.80 -19.51
N ILE A 486 11.21 -10.31 -19.04
CA ILE A 486 11.30 -9.15 -18.14
C ILE A 486 11.66 -7.88 -18.91
N ASN A 487 11.02 -6.74 -18.57
CA ASN A 487 11.31 -5.42 -19.14
C ASN A 487 11.20 -4.33 -18.09
N THR A 488 11.95 -3.24 -18.25
CA THR A 488 11.74 -2.01 -17.50
C THR A 488 10.60 -1.20 -18.15
N ILE A 489 9.60 -0.81 -17.35
CA ILE A 489 8.43 -0.06 -17.82
C ILE A 489 8.34 1.35 -17.22
N ALA A 490 9.02 1.62 -16.12
CA ALA A 490 9.19 2.96 -15.56
C ALA A 490 10.51 3.07 -14.80
N GLY A 491 11.03 4.29 -14.71
CA GLY A 491 12.32 4.59 -14.13
C GLY A 491 13.46 4.56 -15.14
N SER A 492 14.54 5.28 -14.85
CA SER A 492 15.77 5.32 -15.65
C SER A 492 16.94 4.89 -14.79
N TYR A 493 17.52 3.73 -15.12
CA TYR A 493 18.70 3.24 -14.42
C TYR A 493 19.92 4.13 -14.70
N THR A 494 20.62 4.52 -13.64
CA THR A 494 21.93 5.19 -13.75
C THR A 494 22.86 4.56 -12.71
N GLU A 495 23.87 3.85 -13.18
CA GLU A 495 24.83 3.12 -12.34
C GLU A 495 25.48 4.03 -11.29
N GLY A 496 25.41 3.62 -10.03
CA GLY A 496 26.07 4.27 -8.91
C GLY A 496 25.36 5.52 -8.35
N ILE A 497 24.14 5.84 -8.78
CA ILE A 497 23.33 6.92 -8.20
C ILE A 497 22.20 6.31 -7.35
N THR A 498 22.36 6.33 -6.04
CA THR A 498 21.26 6.22 -5.09
C THR A 498 20.78 7.63 -4.79
N TYR A 499 19.52 7.95 -5.07
CA TYR A 499 18.94 9.23 -4.71
C TYR A 499 18.53 9.16 -3.22
N PRO A 500 19.20 9.90 -2.30
CA PRO A 500 18.74 9.95 -0.92
C PRO A 500 17.38 10.66 -0.84
N PRO A 501 16.52 10.33 0.14
CA PRO A 501 15.24 11.01 0.34
C PRO A 501 15.42 12.54 0.37
N GLY A 502 14.62 13.27 -0.44
CA GLY A 502 14.71 14.73 -0.55
C GLY A 502 15.81 15.27 -1.48
N ALA A 503 16.42 14.45 -2.32
CA ALA A 503 17.31 14.91 -3.37
C ALA A 503 16.53 15.67 -4.45
N ASN A 504 16.95 16.90 -4.80
CA ASN A 504 16.40 17.71 -5.89
C ASN A 504 16.73 17.07 -7.26
N GLY A 505 16.03 16.00 -7.64
CA GLY A 505 16.34 15.23 -8.84
C GLY A 505 15.13 14.64 -9.56
N TYR A 506 13.92 14.89 -9.05
CA TYR A 506 12.69 14.40 -9.68
C TYR A 506 12.52 14.93 -11.10
N THR A 507 12.38 14.04 -12.05
CA THR A 507 12.11 14.38 -13.45
C THR A 507 11.11 13.40 -14.04
N GLY A 508 10.34 13.86 -15.02
CA GLY A 508 9.56 12.93 -15.83
C GLY A 508 8.06 13.19 -15.88
N ASP A 509 7.50 14.11 -15.07
CA ASP A 509 6.07 14.44 -15.14
C ASP A 509 5.61 14.76 -16.56
N ASN A 510 4.55 14.07 -17.00
CA ASN A 510 3.98 14.13 -18.33
C ASN A 510 4.96 13.71 -19.45
N GLY A 511 6.05 13.00 -19.11
CA GLY A 511 7.04 12.45 -20.04
C GLY A 511 6.96 10.93 -20.17
N PHE A 512 7.91 10.34 -20.92
CA PHE A 512 8.00 8.88 -21.05
C PHE A 512 8.41 8.26 -19.70
N SER A 513 7.66 7.24 -19.26
CA SER A 513 7.86 6.57 -17.98
C SER A 513 9.27 5.99 -17.82
N VAL A 514 9.84 5.41 -18.87
CA VAL A 514 11.19 4.83 -18.90
C VAL A 514 12.32 5.89 -18.85
N SER A 515 11.98 7.18 -18.94
CA SER A 515 12.94 8.29 -18.82
C SER A 515 12.75 9.07 -17.53
N ALA A 516 11.77 8.71 -16.73
CA ALA A 516 11.52 9.34 -15.44
C ALA A 516 12.55 8.91 -14.40
N THR A 517 12.78 9.74 -13.40
CA THR A 517 13.58 9.38 -12.22
C THR A 517 12.62 8.92 -11.13
N LEU A 518 12.81 7.71 -10.61
CA LEU A 518 12.14 7.21 -9.41
C LEU A 518 13.14 7.12 -8.25
N SER A 519 12.70 7.34 -7.03
CA SER A 519 13.53 7.25 -5.82
C SER A 519 12.90 6.30 -4.81
N ASN A 520 13.49 5.13 -4.68
CA ASN A 520 12.98 4.07 -3.79
C ASN A 520 11.48 3.79 -4.03
N PRO A 521 11.07 3.32 -5.22
CA PRO A 521 9.70 2.86 -5.43
C PRO A 521 9.44 1.61 -4.58
N TYR A 522 8.59 1.74 -3.55
CA TYR A 522 8.29 0.63 -2.64
C TYR A 522 7.05 -0.16 -3.07
N GLY A 523 5.98 0.51 -3.42
CA GLY A 523 4.72 -0.13 -3.77
C GLY A 523 4.34 0.05 -5.23
N VAL A 524 3.72 -0.96 -5.81
CA VAL A 524 3.18 -0.95 -7.16
C VAL A 524 1.77 -1.55 -7.18
N ALA A 525 0.87 -0.98 -7.98
CA ALA A 525 -0.45 -1.53 -8.24
C ALA A 525 -0.83 -1.33 -9.70
N VAL A 526 -1.72 -2.17 -10.22
CA VAL A 526 -2.21 -2.09 -11.61
C VAL A 526 -3.73 -2.06 -11.63
N ASP A 527 -4.32 -1.17 -12.43
CA ASP A 527 -5.76 -1.13 -12.62
C ASP A 527 -6.22 -2.05 -13.78
N SER A 528 -7.53 -2.24 -13.90
CA SER A 528 -8.11 -3.10 -14.95
C SER A 528 -7.88 -2.60 -16.37
N ALA A 529 -7.43 -1.37 -16.56
CA ALA A 529 -7.05 -0.78 -17.84
C ALA A 529 -5.55 -0.91 -18.15
N GLY A 530 -4.76 -1.55 -17.23
CA GLY A 530 -3.32 -1.72 -17.35
C GLY A 530 -2.52 -0.46 -16.99
N ASN A 531 -3.11 0.52 -16.29
CA ASN A 531 -2.34 1.64 -15.76
C ASN A 531 -1.65 1.21 -14.47
N ILE A 532 -0.42 1.64 -14.29
CA ILE A 532 0.42 1.27 -13.15
C ILE A 532 0.53 2.46 -12.20
N TYR A 533 0.33 2.22 -10.93
CA TYR A 533 0.46 3.20 -9.86
C TYR A 533 1.67 2.84 -9.00
N ILE A 534 2.49 3.83 -8.69
CA ILE A 534 3.81 3.66 -8.06
C ILE A 534 3.85 4.51 -6.79
N ALA A 535 4.18 3.90 -5.65
CA ALA A 535 4.56 4.64 -4.45
C ALA A 535 6.05 4.99 -4.55
N ASP A 536 6.35 6.18 -5.01
CA ASP A 536 7.71 6.73 -5.07
C ASP A 536 8.06 7.36 -3.73
N SER A 537 8.52 6.49 -2.81
CA SER A 537 8.67 6.83 -1.39
C SER A 537 9.73 7.88 -1.14
N GLY A 538 10.83 7.87 -1.91
CA GLY A 538 11.91 8.83 -1.76
C GLY A 538 11.53 10.25 -2.20
N PHE A 539 10.59 10.38 -3.13
CA PHE A 539 10.04 11.69 -3.54
C PHE A 539 8.72 12.03 -2.86
N ASN A 540 8.19 11.18 -1.96
CA ASN A 540 6.93 11.39 -1.26
C ASN A 540 5.75 11.60 -2.22
N LYS A 541 5.69 10.80 -3.29
CA LYS A 541 4.69 10.91 -4.36
C LYS A 541 4.05 9.57 -4.68
N ILE A 542 2.86 9.65 -5.27
CA ILE A 542 2.26 8.53 -5.98
C ILE A 542 2.14 8.93 -7.44
N GLU A 543 2.67 8.09 -8.29
CA GLU A 543 2.70 8.30 -9.72
C GLU A 543 1.84 7.28 -10.47
N LYS A 544 1.39 7.65 -11.65
CA LYS A 544 0.62 6.79 -12.55
C LYS A 544 1.31 6.72 -13.89
N VAL A 545 1.56 5.50 -14.37
CA VAL A 545 1.97 5.24 -15.75
C VAL A 545 0.76 4.81 -16.56
N SER A 546 0.48 5.53 -17.63
CA SER A 546 -0.61 5.24 -18.57
C SER A 546 -0.10 5.39 -19.99
N ASN A 547 -0.21 4.33 -20.80
CA ASN A 547 0.29 4.31 -22.18
C ASN A 547 1.75 4.82 -22.33
N GLY A 548 2.62 4.45 -21.39
CA GLY A 548 4.03 4.83 -21.38
C GLY A 548 4.31 6.29 -20.94
N VAL A 549 3.31 7.01 -20.44
CA VAL A 549 3.45 8.36 -19.88
C VAL A 549 3.27 8.29 -18.37
N ILE A 550 4.19 8.91 -17.62
CA ILE A 550 4.11 8.99 -16.16
C ILE A 550 3.55 10.33 -15.70
N THR A 551 2.69 10.33 -14.67
CA THR A 551 2.06 11.53 -14.10
C THR A 551 1.91 11.40 -12.60
N VAL A 552 2.08 12.49 -11.84
CA VAL A 552 1.81 12.52 -10.40
C VAL A 552 0.29 12.52 -10.15
N VAL A 553 -0.19 11.61 -9.29
CA VAL A 553 -1.60 11.52 -8.89
C VAL A 553 -1.83 11.86 -7.42
N ALA A 554 -0.78 11.81 -6.59
CA ALA A 554 -0.81 12.33 -5.22
C ALA A 554 0.61 12.72 -4.78
N GLY A 555 0.73 13.65 -3.85
CA GLY A 555 2.01 14.16 -3.36
C GLY A 555 2.29 15.61 -3.81
N SER A 556 2.87 16.38 -2.90
CA SER A 556 3.17 17.81 -3.13
C SER A 556 4.25 18.00 -4.18
N PRO A 557 4.17 19.03 -5.03
CA PRO A 557 5.26 19.41 -5.94
C PRO A 557 6.57 19.77 -5.24
N THR A 558 6.54 20.08 -3.94
CA THR A 558 7.74 20.43 -3.17
C THR A 558 8.52 19.23 -2.66
N GLU A 559 8.03 17.99 -2.85
CA GLU A 559 8.66 16.73 -2.42
C GLU A 559 8.96 16.63 -0.91
N GLN A 560 8.55 17.61 -0.13
CA GLN A 560 8.79 17.64 1.30
C GLN A 560 7.87 16.64 2.01
N ALA A 561 8.46 15.78 2.82
CA ALA A 561 7.75 14.91 3.74
C ALA A 561 6.84 15.74 4.68
N GLY A 562 5.67 15.21 4.99
CA GLY A 562 4.74 15.85 5.90
C GLY A 562 3.32 15.30 5.81
N TYR A 563 2.43 15.90 6.60
CA TYR A 563 1.02 15.53 6.68
C TYR A 563 0.13 16.75 6.44
N SER A 564 -0.47 16.81 5.26
CA SER A 564 -1.40 17.89 4.92
C SER A 564 -2.34 17.50 3.78
N GLY A 565 -3.25 18.39 3.41
CA GLY A 565 -4.02 18.32 2.18
C GLY A 565 -5.35 17.59 2.25
N ASP A 566 -5.76 17.04 3.40
CA ASP A 566 -7.06 16.35 3.53
C ASP A 566 -8.23 17.24 3.10
N GLY A 567 -9.09 16.65 2.24
CA GLY A 567 -10.23 17.34 1.66
C GLY A 567 -9.89 18.27 0.49
N GLY A 568 -8.63 18.29 0.05
CA GLY A 568 -8.13 19.06 -1.08
C GLY A 568 -7.56 18.18 -2.21
N PRO A 569 -6.94 18.83 -3.22
CA PRO A 569 -6.31 18.14 -4.32
C PRO A 569 -5.20 17.20 -3.85
N ALA A 570 -5.22 15.96 -4.33
CA ALA A 570 -4.24 14.95 -3.93
C ALA A 570 -2.81 15.31 -4.35
N THR A 571 -2.65 15.96 -5.50
CA THR A 571 -1.36 16.43 -6.04
C THR A 571 -0.78 17.63 -5.29
N SER A 572 -1.53 18.20 -4.33
CA SER A 572 -1.05 19.27 -3.45
C SER A 572 -0.82 18.82 -2.01
N ALA A 573 -1.16 17.56 -1.69
CA ALA A 573 -1.04 17.02 -0.35
C ALA A 573 0.42 16.62 -0.04
N GLN A 574 0.83 16.77 1.20
CA GLN A 574 2.10 16.20 1.65
C GLN A 574 1.88 14.76 2.09
N LEU A 575 2.77 13.90 1.67
CA LEU A 575 2.93 12.52 2.10
C LEU A 575 4.27 12.37 2.80
N ASP A 576 4.45 11.32 3.57
CA ASP A 576 5.72 10.99 4.22
C ASP A 576 5.99 9.50 4.07
N PHE A 577 6.96 9.18 3.21
CA PHE A 577 7.35 7.82 2.91
C PHE A 577 6.14 6.91 2.57
N PRO A 578 5.38 7.21 1.50
CA PRO A 578 4.28 6.35 1.08
C PRO A 578 4.83 4.96 0.69
N TYR A 579 4.43 3.92 1.45
CA TYR A 579 5.02 2.59 1.34
C TYR A 579 4.31 1.73 0.28
N ALA A 580 2.99 1.74 0.26
CA ALA A 580 2.21 0.89 -0.62
C ALA A 580 0.99 1.62 -1.20
N VAL A 581 0.51 1.11 -2.33
CA VAL A 581 -0.70 1.57 -3.01
C VAL A 581 -1.58 0.40 -3.42
N ALA A 582 -2.90 0.61 -3.41
CA ALA A 582 -3.88 -0.32 -3.97
C ALA A 582 -5.07 0.43 -4.55
N LEU A 583 -5.84 -0.24 -5.40
CA LEU A 583 -6.99 0.32 -6.09
C LEU A 583 -8.24 -0.50 -5.80
N ASP A 584 -9.38 0.15 -5.63
CA ASP A 584 -10.66 -0.54 -5.72
C ASP A 584 -11.19 -0.57 -7.17
N SER A 585 -12.24 -1.35 -7.40
CA SER A 585 -12.85 -1.50 -8.73
C SER A 585 -13.46 -0.20 -9.29
N SER A 586 -13.60 0.83 -8.45
CA SER A 586 -14.08 2.17 -8.83
C SER A 586 -12.94 3.13 -9.17
N GLY A 587 -11.68 2.68 -9.10
CA GLY A 587 -10.49 3.47 -9.35
C GLY A 587 -10.10 4.42 -8.21
N ASN A 588 -10.65 4.24 -6.99
CA ASN A 588 -10.14 4.96 -5.83
C ASN A 588 -8.79 4.38 -5.43
N LEU A 589 -7.83 5.25 -5.17
CA LEU A 589 -6.48 4.88 -4.77
C LEU A 589 -6.35 4.93 -3.25
N TYR A 590 -5.82 3.88 -2.67
CA TYR A 590 -5.51 3.77 -1.25
C TYR A 590 -3.99 3.79 -1.08
N ILE A 591 -3.51 4.56 -0.12
CA ILE A 591 -2.09 4.85 0.11
C ILE A 591 -1.74 4.54 1.56
N SER A 592 -0.75 3.71 1.76
CA SER A 592 -0.09 3.55 3.06
C SER A 592 0.92 4.68 3.24
N ASP A 593 0.52 5.76 3.91
CA ASP A 593 1.33 6.93 4.22
C ASP A 593 2.11 6.65 5.53
N ASN A 594 3.15 5.81 5.38
CA ASN A 594 3.83 5.10 6.45
C ASN A 594 4.48 6.03 7.47
N GLY A 595 5.24 7.03 7.02
CA GLY A 595 5.89 7.99 7.89
C GLY A 595 4.91 8.82 8.73
N ASN A 596 3.68 9.00 8.24
CA ASN A 596 2.60 9.66 8.97
C ASN A 596 1.74 8.69 9.82
N GLY A 597 1.93 7.38 9.68
CA GLY A 597 1.17 6.36 10.40
C GLY A 597 -0.33 6.34 10.06
N VAL A 598 -0.69 6.65 8.82
CA VAL A 598 -2.09 6.76 8.39
C VAL A 598 -2.34 6.07 7.04
N ILE A 599 -3.60 5.77 6.77
CA ILE A 599 -4.05 5.33 5.44
C ILE A 599 -4.82 6.47 4.81
N ARG A 600 -4.37 6.88 3.60
CA ARG A 600 -5.00 7.91 2.80
C ARG A 600 -5.79 7.28 1.66
N LYS A 601 -6.87 7.93 1.26
CA LYS A 601 -7.67 7.56 0.09
C LYS A 601 -7.75 8.73 -0.86
N VAL A 602 -7.47 8.51 -2.14
CA VAL A 602 -7.73 9.46 -3.21
C VAL A 602 -8.98 9.01 -3.97
N SER A 603 -9.95 9.87 -4.02
CA SER A 603 -11.23 9.61 -4.67
C SER A 603 -11.65 10.88 -5.41
N GLY A 604 -11.83 10.79 -6.74
CA GLY A 604 -12.12 11.96 -7.55
C GLY A 604 -11.06 13.06 -7.50
N GLY A 605 -9.78 12.70 -7.33
CA GLY A 605 -8.66 13.65 -7.17
C GLY A 605 -8.57 14.30 -5.78
N VAL A 606 -9.50 14.03 -4.87
CA VAL A 606 -9.49 14.52 -3.49
C VAL A 606 -8.86 13.47 -2.58
N ILE A 607 -7.86 13.87 -1.80
CA ILE A 607 -7.24 13.01 -0.79
C ILE A 607 -7.92 13.18 0.57
N THR A 608 -8.07 12.09 1.31
CA THR A 608 -8.61 12.09 2.67
C THR A 608 -7.93 11.01 3.51
N THR A 609 -7.73 11.27 4.79
CA THR A 609 -7.31 10.25 5.75
C THR A 609 -8.51 9.39 6.13
N ILE A 610 -8.42 8.08 5.90
CA ILE A 610 -9.50 7.12 6.20
C ILE A 610 -9.21 6.30 7.46
N ALA A 611 -7.95 6.20 7.87
CA ALA A 611 -7.56 5.48 9.08
C ALA A 611 -6.25 6.02 9.65
N GLY A 612 -6.01 5.83 10.94
CA GLY A 612 -4.83 6.33 11.64
C GLY A 612 -5.05 7.68 12.32
N GLY A 613 -4.01 8.19 12.99
CA GLY A 613 -4.03 9.47 13.70
C GLY A 613 -4.61 9.41 15.12
N GLY A 614 -5.04 8.23 15.58
CA GLY A 614 -5.43 7.99 16.97
C GLY A 614 -4.25 7.60 17.87
N THR A 615 -4.57 7.26 19.12
CA THR A 615 -3.57 6.89 20.13
C THR A 615 -3.79 5.49 20.72
N THR A 616 -4.74 4.73 20.18
CA THR A 616 -5.08 3.37 20.60
C THR A 616 -5.33 2.49 19.37
N LEU A 617 -5.29 1.17 19.52
CA LEU A 617 -5.62 0.23 18.43
C LEU A 617 -6.99 0.49 17.80
N GLY A 618 -7.98 0.88 18.61
CA GLY A 618 -9.28 1.35 18.14
C GLY A 618 -10.18 0.28 17.51
N ASP A 619 -9.89 -1.02 17.72
CA ASP A 619 -10.69 -2.12 17.14
C ASP A 619 -12.17 -1.99 17.49
N GLY A 620 -13.03 -2.19 16.49
CA GLY A 620 -14.47 -2.02 16.59
C GLY A 620 -14.97 -0.56 16.51
N GLY A 621 -14.03 0.41 16.43
CA GLY A 621 -14.31 1.84 16.39
C GLY A 621 -14.11 2.47 15.00
N LEU A 622 -14.17 3.81 14.97
CA LEU A 622 -13.83 4.58 13.76
C LEU A 622 -12.34 4.46 13.45
N ALA A 623 -12.02 4.11 12.21
CA ALA A 623 -10.64 3.89 11.78
C ALA A 623 -9.74 5.14 11.93
N THR A 624 -10.29 6.36 11.78
CA THR A 624 -9.57 7.63 12.00
C THR A 624 -9.28 7.94 13.48
N LYS A 625 -9.70 7.08 14.41
CA LYS A 625 -9.37 7.16 15.83
C LYS A 625 -8.41 6.06 16.27
N ALA A 626 -8.07 5.16 15.36
CA ALA A 626 -7.11 4.11 15.60
C ALA A 626 -5.67 4.59 15.38
N GLN A 627 -4.72 3.88 15.95
CA GLN A 627 -3.29 4.04 15.71
C GLN A 627 -2.78 2.86 14.89
N PHE A 628 -1.88 3.14 13.95
CA PHE A 628 -1.00 2.14 13.34
C PHE A 628 0.39 2.24 13.96
N GLY A 629 1.04 1.10 14.13
CA GLY A 629 2.44 1.03 14.55
C GLY A 629 3.38 1.46 13.42
N ALA A 630 3.17 0.90 12.24
CA ALA A 630 3.81 1.27 10.98
C ALA A 630 3.04 0.57 9.84
N PRO A 631 2.15 1.26 9.12
CA PRO A 631 1.38 0.64 8.06
C PRO A 631 2.26 0.33 6.84
N GLY A 632 2.36 -0.94 6.48
CA GLY A 632 3.13 -1.46 5.33
C GLY A 632 2.27 -1.71 4.10
N GLY A 633 2.33 -2.93 3.55
CA GLY A 633 1.54 -3.36 2.41
C GLY A 633 0.04 -3.27 2.65
N LEU A 634 -0.71 -2.95 1.61
CA LEU A 634 -2.16 -2.91 1.69
C LEU A 634 -2.81 -3.50 0.43
N THR A 635 -4.03 -4.03 0.59
CA THR A 635 -4.83 -4.57 -0.51
C THR A 635 -6.31 -4.26 -0.28
N VAL A 636 -7.10 -4.28 -1.36
CA VAL A 636 -8.54 -3.97 -1.33
C VAL A 636 -9.32 -5.12 -1.94
N ASP A 637 -10.35 -5.61 -1.25
CA ASP A 637 -11.23 -6.65 -1.78
C ASP A 637 -12.37 -6.06 -2.65
N GLY A 638 -13.11 -6.95 -3.31
CA GLY A 638 -14.24 -6.56 -4.17
C GLY A 638 -15.41 -5.86 -3.46
N SER A 639 -15.42 -5.86 -2.11
CA SER A 639 -16.40 -5.16 -1.27
C SER A 639 -15.91 -3.77 -0.83
N GLY A 640 -14.67 -3.40 -1.17
CA GLY A 640 -14.02 -2.16 -0.76
C GLY A 640 -13.46 -2.21 0.66
N ASN A 641 -13.32 -3.39 1.25
CA ASN A 641 -12.59 -3.56 2.50
C ASN A 641 -11.09 -3.42 2.23
N VAL A 642 -10.38 -2.68 3.08
CA VAL A 642 -8.94 -2.47 2.96
C VAL A 642 -8.23 -3.27 4.04
N TYR A 643 -7.35 -4.16 3.64
CA TYR A 643 -6.47 -4.92 4.52
C TYR A 643 -5.11 -4.24 4.56
N VAL A 644 -4.58 -4.01 5.74
CA VAL A 644 -3.31 -3.29 5.98
C VAL A 644 -2.39 -4.15 6.84
N ALA A 645 -1.21 -4.45 6.34
CA ALA A 645 -0.13 -5.01 7.16
C ALA A 645 0.41 -3.92 8.09
N ASP A 646 0.08 -3.99 9.37
CA ASP A 646 0.58 -3.08 10.40
C ASP A 646 1.78 -3.74 11.09
N TYR A 647 2.95 -3.68 10.41
CA TYR A 647 4.13 -4.44 10.83
C TYR A 647 4.69 -3.95 12.18
N GLY A 648 4.55 -2.66 12.49
CA GLY A 648 4.97 -2.13 13.79
C GLY A 648 4.10 -2.60 14.97
N SER A 649 2.97 -3.27 14.71
CA SER A 649 2.11 -3.87 15.74
C SER A 649 1.91 -5.39 15.54
N ASN A 650 2.62 -6.01 14.61
CA ASN A 650 2.55 -7.43 14.28
C ASN A 650 1.12 -7.92 13.97
N ARG A 651 0.36 -7.09 13.20
CA ARG A 651 -1.06 -7.33 12.89
C ARG A 651 -1.36 -7.08 11.44
N VAL A 652 -2.44 -7.71 10.98
CA VAL A 652 -3.13 -7.25 9.79
C VAL A 652 -4.47 -6.64 10.22
N ARG A 653 -4.68 -5.38 9.80
CA ARG A 653 -5.86 -4.58 10.13
C ARG A 653 -6.82 -4.58 8.97
N LEU A 654 -8.11 -4.62 9.27
CA LEU A 654 -9.21 -4.55 8.31
C LEU A 654 -9.96 -3.24 8.50
N LEU A 655 -10.04 -2.46 7.45
CA LEU A 655 -10.89 -1.27 7.36
C LEU A 655 -12.15 -1.64 6.58
N THR A 656 -13.29 -1.63 7.25
CA THR A 656 -14.59 -1.91 6.62
C THR A 656 -15.29 -0.59 6.32
N PRO A 657 -15.67 -0.33 5.05
CA PRO A 657 -16.34 0.91 4.68
C PRO A 657 -17.72 1.01 5.33
N SER A 658 -18.02 2.18 5.87
CA SER A 658 -19.35 2.52 6.42
C SER A 658 -19.80 3.85 5.82
N GLY A 659 -21.03 3.93 5.30
CA GLY A 659 -21.57 5.11 4.63
C GLY A 659 -21.60 4.99 3.10
N THR A 660 -21.88 6.09 2.41
CA THR A 660 -22.02 6.12 0.94
C THR A 660 -20.64 6.13 0.27
N SER A 661 -20.35 5.15 -0.58
CA SER A 661 -19.13 5.18 -1.40
C SER A 661 -19.25 6.23 -2.51
N CYS A 662 -18.16 6.98 -2.75
CA CYS A 662 -18.08 7.95 -3.83
C CYS A 662 -17.57 7.26 -5.10
N ASN A 663 -18.47 7.00 -6.03
CA ASN A 663 -18.13 6.54 -7.37
C ASN A 663 -18.26 7.72 -8.32
N TYR A 664 -17.33 7.87 -9.25
CA TYR A 664 -17.32 8.95 -10.22
C TYR A 664 -17.40 8.40 -11.64
N ALA A 665 -18.19 9.09 -12.48
CA ALA A 665 -18.20 8.88 -13.92
C ALA A 665 -18.15 10.23 -14.63
N PHE A 666 -17.40 10.28 -15.71
CA PHE A 666 -17.29 11.44 -16.60
C PHE A 666 -17.44 10.97 -18.04
N GLY A 667 -18.14 11.73 -18.85
CA GLY A 667 -18.59 11.28 -20.17
C GLY A 667 -17.51 11.11 -21.24
N PHE A 668 -16.24 11.46 -20.94
CA PHE A 668 -15.12 11.43 -21.88
C PHE A 668 -13.85 10.89 -21.24
N ASN A 669 -13.15 10.03 -21.99
CA ASN A 669 -11.80 9.56 -21.64
C ASN A 669 -10.73 10.19 -22.54
N GLU A 670 -11.11 10.62 -23.75
CA GLU A 670 -10.23 11.26 -24.71
C GLU A 670 -10.98 12.32 -25.51
N PHE A 671 -10.34 13.43 -25.78
CA PHE A 671 -10.90 14.55 -26.51
C PHE A 671 -9.85 15.11 -27.48
N GLY A 672 -10.15 15.05 -28.77
CA GLY A 672 -9.30 15.61 -29.82
C GLY A 672 -9.88 16.90 -30.40
N LEU A 673 -9.06 17.93 -30.50
CA LEU A 673 -9.40 19.24 -31.04
C LEU A 673 -8.42 19.67 -32.11
N SER A 674 -8.91 20.45 -33.08
CA SER A 674 -8.05 21.19 -33.97
C SER A 674 -7.36 22.38 -33.24
N ALA A 675 -6.51 23.11 -33.98
CA ALA A 675 -5.75 24.24 -33.44
C ALA A 675 -6.61 25.44 -33.01
N GLY A 676 -7.88 25.55 -33.41
CA GLY A 676 -8.81 26.60 -32.99
C GLY A 676 -9.15 26.53 -31.48
N PRO A 677 -9.71 27.64 -30.92
CA PRO A 677 -10.28 27.57 -29.60
C PRO A 677 -11.49 26.65 -29.59
N GLY A 678 -11.63 25.84 -28.52
CA GLY A 678 -12.73 24.91 -28.39
C GLY A 678 -13.10 24.66 -26.94
N GLY A 679 -13.95 23.71 -26.70
CA GLY A 679 -14.30 23.28 -25.36
C GLY A 679 -15.38 22.21 -25.38
N PHE A 680 -15.53 21.55 -24.27
CA PHE A 680 -16.58 20.58 -24.08
C PHE A 680 -17.18 20.68 -22.68
N THR A 681 -18.44 20.33 -22.59
CA THR A 681 -19.20 20.35 -21.37
C THR A 681 -19.69 18.95 -21.04
N SER A 682 -19.43 18.48 -19.83
CA SER A 682 -19.92 17.19 -19.36
C SER A 682 -20.24 17.25 -17.87
N THR A 683 -21.01 16.27 -17.41
CA THR A 683 -21.41 16.19 -16.01
C THR A 683 -20.55 15.15 -15.29
N ILE A 684 -19.91 15.57 -14.20
CA ILE A 684 -19.31 14.64 -13.24
C ILE A 684 -20.46 13.97 -12.50
N GLN A 685 -20.66 12.69 -12.74
CA GLN A 685 -21.67 11.87 -12.05
C GLN A 685 -21.09 11.32 -10.77
N THR A 686 -21.71 11.63 -9.64
CA THR A 686 -21.36 11.09 -8.32
C THR A 686 -22.51 11.30 -7.33
N ALA A 687 -22.41 10.72 -6.12
CA ALA A 687 -23.42 10.98 -5.08
C ALA A 687 -23.35 12.44 -4.56
N ALA A 688 -24.47 12.97 -4.08
CA ALA A 688 -24.61 14.39 -3.70
C ALA A 688 -23.62 14.89 -2.64
N SER A 689 -23.09 13.98 -1.81
CA SER A 689 -22.14 14.28 -0.73
C SER A 689 -20.66 14.16 -1.15
N CYS A 690 -20.38 13.68 -2.38
CA CYS A 690 -19.03 13.37 -2.83
C CYS A 690 -18.34 14.61 -3.39
N GLY A 691 -17.18 14.95 -2.83
CA GLY A 691 -16.30 16.01 -3.34
C GLY A 691 -15.52 15.56 -4.58
N TRP A 692 -15.25 16.47 -5.51
CA TRP A 692 -14.41 16.20 -6.68
C TRP A 692 -13.51 17.41 -6.97
N VAL A 693 -12.44 17.15 -7.71
CA VAL A 693 -11.49 18.18 -8.18
C VAL A 693 -11.09 17.91 -9.62
N ILE A 694 -10.73 18.98 -10.35
CA ILE A 694 -10.09 18.90 -11.66
C ILE A 694 -8.64 19.36 -11.51
N GLU A 695 -7.71 18.53 -11.94
CA GLU A 695 -6.27 18.71 -11.75
C GLU A 695 -5.51 18.60 -13.07
N ASN A 696 -4.24 18.98 -13.08
CA ASN A 696 -3.34 18.93 -14.23
C ASN A 696 -3.84 19.75 -15.42
N LEU A 697 -4.46 20.92 -15.13
CA LEU A 697 -4.87 21.86 -16.16
C LEU A 697 -3.64 22.67 -16.64
N PRO A 698 -3.16 22.46 -17.88
CA PRO A 698 -2.14 23.32 -18.46
C PRO A 698 -2.69 24.72 -18.73
N ASP A 699 -1.83 25.73 -18.91
CA ASP A 699 -2.22 27.12 -19.13
C ASP A 699 -3.18 27.36 -20.29
N TRP A 700 -3.28 26.42 -21.23
CA TRP A 700 -4.13 26.49 -22.39
C TRP A 700 -5.49 25.80 -22.24
N ILE A 701 -5.76 25.18 -21.04
CA ILE A 701 -7.06 24.58 -20.69
C ILE A 701 -7.57 25.26 -19.41
N THR A 702 -8.82 25.73 -19.42
CA THR A 702 -9.48 26.25 -18.22
C THR A 702 -10.77 25.51 -17.96
N ALA A 703 -11.10 25.28 -16.69
CA ALA A 703 -12.37 24.65 -16.29
C ALA A 703 -13.34 25.70 -15.71
N SER A 704 -14.64 25.50 -15.92
CA SER A 704 -15.70 26.37 -15.34
C SER A 704 -15.74 26.30 -13.80
N ALA A 705 -15.25 25.20 -13.23
CA ALA A 705 -15.00 25.01 -11.79
C ALA A 705 -13.87 23.97 -11.65
N ASN A 706 -12.95 24.20 -10.73
CA ASN A 706 -11.86 23.25 -10.45
C ASN A 706 -12.17 22.30 -9.29
N THR A 707 -13.16 22.63 -8.47
CA THR A 707 -13.63 21.81 -7.34
C THR A 707 -15.13 21.91 -7.18
N GLY A 708 -15.75 20.89 -6.58
CA GLY A 708 -17.17 20.90 -6.27
C GLY A 708 -17.60 19.69 -5.43
N THR A 709 -18.91 19.56 -5.23
CA THR A 709 -19.54 18.44 -4.55
C THR A 709 -20.79 17.99 -5.30
N GLY A 710 -21.06 16.69 -5.30
CA GLY A 710 -22.21 16.09 -5.98
C GLY A 710 -22.12 16.16 -7.51
N PRO A 711 -23.19 15.75 -8.19
CA PRO A 711 -23.25 15.81 -9.65
C PRO A 711 -23.14 17.26 -10.13
N THR A 712 -22.18 17.56 -10.97
CA THR A 712 -21.95 18.93 -11.44
C THR A 712 -21.51 18.93 -12.90
N THR A 713 -22.13 19.78 -13.69
CA THR A 713 -21.74 19.99 -15.09
C THR A 713 -20.56 20.95 -15.14
N VAL A 714 -19.47 20.52 -15.73
CA VAL A 714 -18.23 21.31 -15.94
C VAL A 714 -17.95 21.48 -17.41
N THR A 715 -17.42 22.67 -17.76
CA THR A 715 -16.98 22.99 -19.10
C THR A 715 -15.45 23.17 -19.06
N LEU A 716 -14.74 22.38 -19.86
CA LEU A 716 -13.32 22.63 -20.16
C LEU A 716 -13.24 23.49 -21.41
N THR A 717 -12.57 24.62 -21.31
CA THR A 717 -12.34 25.56 -22.42
C THR A 717 -10.88 25.49 -22.84
N ILE A 718 -10.62 25.25 -24.09
CA ILE A 718 -9.30 25.05 -24.68
C ILE A 718 -8.95 26.27 -25.53
N ALA A 719 -7.82 26.91 -25.26
CA ALA A 719 -7.33 28.06 -26.02
C ALA A 719 -6.83 27.61 -27.41
N ALA A 720 -6.86 28.55 -28.37
CA ALA A 720 -6.32 28.29 -29.71
C ALA A 720 -4.84 27.87 -29.66
N ASN A 721 -4.48 26.85 -30.43
CA ASN A 721 -3.10 26.45 -30.64
C ASN A 721 -2.51 27.20 -31.81
N THR A 722 -1.54 28.04 -31.60
CA THR A 722 -0.80 28.75 -32.64
C THR A 722 0.56 28.12 -32.94
N GLY A 723 0.86 26.96 -32.29
CA GLY A 723 2.12 26.25 -32.39
C GLY A 723 1.96 24.82 -32.95
N PRO A 724 2.91 23.92 -32.74
CA PRO A 724 2.81 22.50 -33.05
C PRO A 724 1.68 21.84 -32.28
N ALA A 725 1.28 20.60 -32.69
CA ALA A 725 0.28 19.82 -31.98
C ALA A 725 0.68 19.65 -30.50
N ARG A 726 -0.31 19.73 -29.59
CA ARG A 726 -0.08 19.63 -28.14
C ARG A 726 -1.12 18.69 -27.51
N SER A 727 -0.72 18.07 -26.42
CA SER A 727 -1.58 17.19 -25.65
C SER A 727 -1.47 17.47 -24.16
N ALA A 728 -2.49 17.11 -23.40
CA ALA A 728 -2.50 17.13 -21.94
C ALA A 728 -3.35 15.98 -21.39
N GLN A 729 -2.99 15.50 -20.21
CA GLN A 729 -3.78 14.58 -19.41
C GLN A 729 -4.42 15.35 -18.26
N VAL A 730 -5.70 15.66 -18.38
CA VAL A 730 -6.46 16.37 -17.35
C VAL A 730 -7.14 15.34 -16.44
N LEU A 731 -6.97 15.46 -15.12
CA LEU A 731 -7.67 14.61 -14.16
C LEU A 731 -8.99 15.26 -13.77
N VAL A 732 -10.11 14.71 -14.22
CA VAL A 732 -11.46 15.16 -13.84
C VAL A 732 -12.05 14.17 -12.86
N ALA A 733 -12.16 14.56 -11.59
CA ALA A 733 -12.63 13.67 -10.51
C ALA A 733 -11.84 12.34 -10.45
N GLY A 734 -10.50 12.40 -10.67
CA GLY A 734 -9.62 11.24 -10.73
C GLY A 734 -9.65 10.44 -12.03
N ILE A 735 -10.55 10.77 -12.96
CA ILE A 735 -10.63 10.15 -14.28
C ILE A 735 -9.69 10.90 -15.21
N THR A 736 -8.75 10.21 -15.82
CA THR A 736 -7.85 10.79 -16.81
C THR A 736 -8.60 11.10 -18.11
N VAL A 737 -8.56 12.35 -18.53
CA VAL A 737 -9.10 12.84 -19.81
C VAL A 737 -7.96 13.31 -20.69
N ALA A 738 -7.68 12.58 -21.76
CA ALA A 738 -6.67 12.97 -22.72
C ALA A 738 -7.22 14.11 -23.63
N VAL A 739 -6.57 15.26 -23.61
CA VAL A 739 -6.91 16.40 -24.46
C VAL A 739 -5.81 16.59 -25.48
N ASN A 740 -6.11 16.28 -26.75
CA ASN A 740 -5.17 16.42 -27.87
C ASN A 740 -5.58 17.59 -28.75
N GLN A 741 -4.68 18.50 -29.02
CA GLN A 741 -4.93 19.66 -29.93
C GLN A 741 -3.89 19.70 -31.06
N ASP A 742 -4.37 19.65 -32.29
CA ASP A 742 -3.52 19.63 -33.47
C ASP A 742 -2.90 21.02 -33.79
N ALA A 743 -1.86 21.02 -34.62
CA ALA A 743 -1.30 22.23 -35.21
C ALA A 743 -2.18 22.71 -36.40
N ALA A 744 -2.51 24.00 -36.46
CA ALA A 744 -3.41 24.56 -37.48
C ALA A 744 -2.95 24.33 -38.94
N PRO A 745 -3.79 24.36 -39.97
CA PRO A 745 -5.20 24.74 -40.08
C PRO A 745 -6.09 23.60 -40.61
N LEU A 746 -7.40 23.70 -40.46
CA LEU A 746 -8.47 22.78 -40.88
C LEU A 746 -8.17 21.29 -40.60
N GLN A 747 -8.54 20.81 -39.42
CA GLN A 747 -8.34 19.42 -39.06
C GLN A 747 -9.58 18.86 -38.35
N ILE A 748 -9.89 17.58 -38.59
CA ILE A 748 -10.73 16.78 -37.70
C ILE A 748 -9.84 16.34 -36.58
N GLY A 749 -10.24 16.59 -35.36
CA GLY A 749 -9.48 16.20 -34.14
C GLY A 749 -9.25 14.68 -34.08
N ARG A 750 -8.12 14.27 -33.49
CA ARG A 750 -7.82 12.85 -33.32
C ARG A 750 -8.85 12.22 -32.39
N GLY A 751 -9.50 11.13 -32.78
CA GLY A 751 -10.65 10.55 -32.06
C GLY A 751 -11.92 11.40 -32.13
N GLY A 752 -11.94 12.43 -33.00
CA GLY A 752 -13.03 13.42 -33.09
C GLY A 752 -14.30 12.95 -33.76
N VAL A 753 -14.49 11.68 -34.10
CA VAL A 753 -15.76 11.14 -34.61
C VAL A 753 -16.34 10.17 -33.59
N ALA A 754 -17.43 10.54 -32.91
CA ALA A 754 -18.06 9.76 -31.87
C ALA A 754 -19.56 9.57 -32.16
N ASN A 755 -20.16 8.57 -31.55
CA ASN A 755 -21.60 8.37 -31.50
C ASN A 755 -22.29 9.60 -30.88
N ALA A 756 -23.27 10.21 -31.53
CA ALA A 756 -23.88 11.47 -31.08
C ALA A 756 -24.76 11.33 -29.82
N ALA A 757 -25.08 10.12 -29.42
CA ALA A 757 -25.88 9.85 -28.22
C ALA A 757 -25.06 9.44 -27.01
N SER A 758 -23.99 8.65 -27.20
CA SER A 758 -23.14 8.14 -26.11
C SER A 758 -21.79 8.87 -26.03
N PHE A 759 -21.43 9.62 -27.03
CA PHE A 759 -20.11 10.27 -27.21
C PHE A 759 -18.93 9.29 -27.11
N SER A 760 -19.14 8.03 -27.49
CA SER A 760 -18.15 6.95 -27.43
C SER A 760 -17.76 6.46 -28.83
N LEU A 761 -16.62 5.77 -28.90
CA LEU A 761 -16.17 4.98 -30.05
C LEU A 761 -16.43 3.48 -29.77
N PRO A 762 -16.54 2.66 -30.83
CA PRO A 762 -16.61 2.98 -32.28
C PRO A 762 -17.93 3.60 -32.69
N VAL A 763 -18.03 4.04 -33.94
CA VAL A 763 -19.31 4.47 -34.57
C VAL A 763 -19.83 3.39 -35.53
N ALA A 764 -21.13 3.37 -35.77
CA ALA A 764 -21.75 2.38 -36.65
C ALA A 764 -22.26 3.01 -37.94
N PRO A 765 -22.15 2.33 -39.13
CA PRO A 765 -22.81 2.76 -40.32
C PRO A 765 -24.31 3.00 -40.13
N GLY A 766 -24.82 4.09 -40.69
CA GLY A 766 -26.20 4.55 -40.51
C GLY A 766 -26.48 5.37 -39.25
N SER A 767 -25.51 5.42 -38.29
CA SER A 767 -25.68 6.19 -37.02
C SER A 767 -25.52 7.68 -37.21
N ILE A 768 -26.12 8.46 -36.29
CA ILE A 768 -25.81 9.88 -36.12
C ILE A 768 -24.53 10.00 -35.30
N SER A 769 -23.57 10.76 -35.79
CA SER A 769 -22.28 10.98 -35.14
C SER A 769 -21.96 12.45 -35.01
N ALA A 770 -21.27 12.79 -33.91
CA ALA A 770 -20.65 14.08 -33.70
C ALA A 770 -19.20 14.01 -34.20
N ILE A 771 -18.83 14.92 -35.06
CA ILE A 771 -17.48 15.07 -35.63
C ILE A 771 -16.89 16.37 -35.04
N PHE A 772 -15.88 16.24 -34.19
CA PHE A 772 -15.21 17.36 -33.57
C PHE A 772 -13.97 17.78 -34.36
N GLY A 773 -13.75 19.08 -34.42
CA GLY A 773 -12.65 19.62 -35.20
C GLY A 773 -12.65 21.15 -35.20
N ASP A 774 -11.65 21.75 -35.81
CA ASP A 774 -11.66 23.18 -36.14
C ASP A 774 -12.07 23.36 -37.58
N PHE A 775 -13.33 23.68 -37.77
CA PHE A 775 -13.93 23.82 -39.10
C PHE A 775 -13.94 25.28 -39.54
N LEU A 776 -13.35 26.22 -38.79
CA LEU A 776 -13.17 27.63 -39.12
C LEU A 776 -14.44 28.34 -39.65
N LEU A 777 -15.60 27.88 -39.23
CA LEU A 777 -16.89 28.47 -39.58
C LEU A 777 -17.18 29.68 -38.70
N THR A 778 -17.52 30.80 -39.32
CA THR A 778 -17.84 32.05 -38.62
C THR A 778 -19.24 32.06 -37.99
N SER A 779 -20.13 31.19 -38.44
CA SER A 779 -21.46 30.95 -37.90
C SER A 779 -21.90 29.51 -38.15
N PRO A 780 -22.76 28.95 -37.27
CA PRO A 780 -23.25 27.60 -37.46
C PRO A 780 -24.28 27.50 -38.58
N PHE A 781 -24.32 26.32 -39.25
CA PHE A 781 -25.31 25.95 -40.27
C PHE A 781 -26.10 24.72 -39.81
N THR A 782 -27.38 24.70 -40.16
CA THR A 782 -28.28 23.56 -39.89
C THR A 782 -28.99 23.14 -41.15
N ALA A 783 -29.10 21.84 -41.39
CA ALA A 783 -29.83 21.33 -42.56
C ALA A 783 -31.32 21.66 -42.44
N SER A 784 -31.90 22.14 -43.55
CA SER A 784 -33.33 22.49 -43.64
C SER A 784 -34.10 21.58 -44.61
N THR A 785 -33.41 20.63 -45.25
CA THR A 785 -34.00 19.75 -46.28
C THR A 785 -33.75 18.27 -45.99
N LEU A 786 -34.62 17.42 -46.50
CA LEU A 786 -34.45 15.97 -46.59
C LEU A 786 -34.58 15.56 -48.06
N PRO A 787 -33.70 14.70 -48.58
CA PRO A 787 -32.53 14.11 -47.93
C PRO A 787 -31.54 15.16 -47.43
N LEU A 788 -30.77 14.77 -46.37
CA LEU A 788 -29.76 15.66 -45.78
C LEU A 788 -28.71 16.09 -46.83
N PRO A 789 -28.27 17.36 -46.82
CA PRO A 789 -27.22 17.83 -47.71
C PRO A 789 -25.87 17.23 -47.33
N THR A 790 -24.97 17.06 -48.31
CA THR A 790 -23.58 16.61 -48.12
C THR A 790 -22.58 17.75 -47.89
N SER A 791 -23.10 18.98 -47.90
CA SER A 791 -22.36 20.19 -47.52
C SER A 791 -23.26 21.17 -46.80
N LEU A 792 -22.70 21.87 -45.81
CA LEU A 792 -23.35 23.00 -45.11
C LEU A 792 -22.44 24.21 -45.17
N GLY A 793 -22.94 25.29 -45.83
CA GLY A 793 -22.07 26.36 -46.26
C GLY A 793 -21.03 25.85 -47.25
N THR A 794 -19.76 26.09 -47.01
CA THR A 794 -18.64 25.61 -47.84
C THR A 794 -17.92 24.40 -47.23
N LEU A 795 -18.43 23.88 -46.10
CA LEU A 795 -17.89 22.70 -45.43
C LEU A 795 -18.54 21.41 -45.95
N SER A 796 -17.73 20.43 -46.28
CA SER A 796 -18.15 19.06 -46.58
C SER A 796 -17.21 18.06 -45.93
N LEU A 797 -17.72 16.87 -45.64
CA LEU A 797 -16.94 15.75 -45.09
C LEU A 797 -17.10 14.52 -45.96
N GLN A 798 -16.03 13.69 -46.03
CA GLN A 798 -16.04 12.46 -46.83
C GLN A 798 -15.27 11.35 -46.09
N PHE A 799 -15.82 10.12 -46.14
CA PHE A 799 -15.10 8.89 -45.82
C PHE A 799 -14.54 8.29 -47.13
N GLY A 800 -13.26 8.54 -47.40
CA GLY A 800 -12.68 8.23 -48.72
C GLY A 800 -13.40 9.01 -49.82
N SER A 801 -14.18 8.32 -50.68
CA SER A 801 -15.00 8.94 -51.73
C SER A 801 -16.49 9.07 -51.36
N VAL A 802 -16.90 8.63 -50.16
CA VAL A 802 -18.30 8.61 -49.72
C VAL A 802 -18.62 9.86 -48.91
N ALA A 803 -19.51 10.70 -49.39
CA ALA A 803 -19.88 11.94 -48.72
C ALA A 803 -20.72 11.69 -47.48
N VAL A 804 -20.48 12.50 -46.43
CA VAL A 804 -21.22 12.47 -45.18
C VAL A 804 -22.42 13.40 -45.23
N PRO A 805 -23.65 12.90 -45.09
CA PRO A 805 -24.84 13.76 -44.92
C PRO A 805 -24.80 14.51 -43.60
N LEU A 806 -25.05 15.82 -43.64
CA LEU A 806 -24.83 16.73 -42.52
C LEU A 806 -26.14 17.24 -41.92
N PHE A 807 -26.27 17.20 -40.60
CA PHE A 807 -27.37 17.81 -39.85
C PHE A 807 -27.03 19.22 -39.39
N TYR A 808 -25.77 19.39 -38.94
CA TYR A 808 -25.28 20.61 -38.35
C TYR A 808 -23.78 20.77 -38.60
N ALA A 809 -23.35 22.00 -38.81
CA ALA A 809 -21.94 22.36 -38.90
C ALA A 809 -21.68 23.66 -38.14
N GLY A 810 -20.86 23.57 -37.10
CA GLY A 810 -20.34 24.68 -36.32
C GLY A 810 -18.82 24.69 -36.30
N ASN A 811 -18.21 25.67 -35.64
CA ASN A 811 -16.76 25.83 -35.67
C ASN A 811 -16.02 24.66 -34.96
N GLY A 812 -16.57 24.13 -33.87
CA GLY A 812 -15.93 23.02 -33.11
C GLY A 812 -16.59 21.65 -33.35
N GLN A 813 -17.75 21.59 -33.99
CA GLN A 813 -18.52 20.35 -34.11
C GLN A 813 -19.37 20.32 -35.38
N VAL A 814 -19.39 19.16 -36.05
CA VAL A 814 -20.27 18.82 -37.14
C VAL A 814 -21.05 17.56 -36.78
N ASN A 815 -22.38 17.54 -36.99
CA ASN A 815 -23.17 16.34 -36.81
C ASN A 815 -23.56 15.78 -38.19
N GLY A 816 -23.28 14.50 -38.41
CA GLY A 816 -23.56 13.84 -39.69
C GLY A 816 -24.00 12.39 -39.49
N GLN A 817 -24.57 11.82 -40.56
CA GLN A 817 -24.84 10.39 -40.61
C GLN A 817 -23.61 9.66 -41.14
N ILE A 818 -23.16 8.63 -40.37
CA ILE A 818 -22.12 7.71 -40.91
C ILE A 818 -22.72 6.95 -42.11
N PRO A 819 -22.10 7.01 -43.28
CA PRO A 819 -22.64 6.40 -44.49
C PRO A 819 -22.86 4.89 -44.36
N TRP A 820 -23.97 4.39 -44.86
CA TRP A 820 -24.30 2.96 -44.93
C TRP A 820 -23.27 2.15 -45.74
N GLU A 821 -22.65 2.78 -46.75
CA GLU A 821 -21.64 2.22 -47.65
C GLU A 821 -20.36 1.75 -46.91
N LEU A 822 -20.20 2.14 -45.63
CA LEU A 822 -19.09 1.72 -44.79
C LEU A 822 -19.37 0.40 -44.04
N ALA A 823 -20.52 -0.22 -44.26
CA ALA A 823 -20.88 -1.47 -43.61
C ALA A 823 -19.87 -2.60 -43.93
N GLY A 824 -19.47 -3.35 -42.84
CA GLY A 824 -18.46 -4.41 -42.97
C GLY A 824 -17.01 -3.95 -42.86
N GLN A 825 -16.74 -2.65 -42.79
CA GLN A 825 -15.40 -2.11 -42.51
C GLN A 825 -15.20 -1.96 -41.04
N THR A 826 -13.95 -2.13 -40.55
CA THR A 826 -13.55 -1.91 -39.16
C THR A 826 -12.93 -0.53 -38.95
N GLN A 827 -12.45 0.09 -40.02
CA GLN A 827 -11.87 1.44 -40.03
C GLN A 827 -12.17 2.13 -41.36
N ALA A 828 -12.31 3.45 -41.31
CA ALA A 828 -12.41 4.29 -42.53
C ALA A 828 -11.73 5.65 -42.26
N THR A 829 -11.22 6.27 -43.31
CA THR A 829 -10.54 7.56 -43.21
C THR A 829 -11.51 8.69 -43.60
N ILE A 830 -11.66 9.68 -42.70
CA ILE A 830 -12.48 10.87 -42.92
C ILE A 830 -11.60 12.08 -43.20
N THR A 831 -12.06 12.94 -44.14
CA THR A 831 -11.47 14.25 -44.46
C THR A 831 -12.56 15.31 -44.46
N ALA A 832 -12.23 16.51 -44.00
CA ALA A 832 -13.06 17.69 -44.15
C ALA A 832 -12.50 18.59 -45.28
N THR A 833 -13.38 19.20 -46.04
CA THR A 833 -13.04 20.20 -47.09
C THR A 833 -13.79 21.48 -46.77
N LEU A 834 -13.09 22.60 -46.63
CA LEU A 834 -13.64 23.94 -46.43
C LEU A 834 -13.07 24.87 -47.49
N ASN A 835 -13.90 25.53 -48.26
CA ASN A 835 -13.48 26.45 -49.35
C ASN A 835 -12.44 25.83 -50.29
N GLY A 836 -12.52 24.50 -50.55
CA GLY A 836 -11.58 23.78 -51.39
C GLY A 836 -10.27 23.33 -50.71
N ALA A 837 -10.02 23.70 -49.48
CA ALA A 837 -8.88 23.23 -48.68
C ALA A 837 -9.28 21.97 -47.90
N ASN A 838 -8.43 20.94 -47.92
CA ASN A 838 -8.67 19.67 -47.26
C ASN A 838 -7.94 19.62 -45.89
N SER A 839 -8.61 19.01 -44.92
CA SER A 839 -7.96 18.60 -43.69
C SER A 839 -6.98 17.46 -43.91
N LEU A 840 -6.08 17.22 -42.95
CA LEU A 840 -5.40 15.94 -42.88
C LEU A 840 -6.43 14.82 -42.69
N PRO A 841 -6.23 13.64 -43.33
CA PRO A 841 -7.12 12.51 -43.16
C PRO A 841 -7.01 11.93 -41.73
N GLN A 842 -8.17 11.61 -41.13
CA GLN A 842 -8.26 10.99 -39.81
C GLN A 842 -8.87 9.59 -39.90
N THR A 843 -8.30 8.62 -39.18
CA THR A 843 -8.83 7.25 -39.14
C THR A 843 -9.92 7.16 -38.07
N VAL A 844 -11.06 6.60 -38.45
CA VAL A 844 -12.24 6.39 -37.58
C VAL A 844 -12.47 4.89 -37.42
N THR A 845 -12.63 4.43 -36.20
CA THR A 845 -12.97 3.02 -35.89
C THR A 845 -14.46 2.80 -36.11
N LEU A 846 -14.80 1.75 -36.85
CA LEU A 846 -16.15 1.36 -37.18
C LEU A 846 -16.52 0.02 -36.54
N ALA A 847 -17.80 -0.14 -36.17
CA ALA A 847 -18.36 -1.42 -35.71
C ALA A 847 -19.76 -1.62 -36.34
N THR A 848 -20.22 -2.87 -36.40
CA THR A 848 -21.57 -3.19 -36.86
C THR A 848 -22.62 -2.57 -35.92
N TYR A 849 -22.35 -2.55 -34.63
CA TYR A 849 -23.21 -2.00 -33.59
C TYR A 849 -22.39 -1.05 -32.72
N ALA A 850 -22.97 0.11 -32.43
CA ALA A 850 -22.44 1.12 -31.51
C ALA A 850 -23.63 1.87 -30.88
N PRO A 851 -24.47 1.16 -30.08
CA PRO A 851 -25.72 1.71 -29.59
C PRO A 851 -25.48 2.88 -28.62
N GLY A 852 -26.27 3.94 -28.75
CA GLY A 852 -26.31 5.06 -27.83
C GLY A 852 -27.73 5.58 -27.67
N ILE A 853 -28.21 5.74 -26.41
CA ILE A 853 -29.51 6.34 -26.10
C ILE A 853 -29.28 7.84 -25.90
N PHE A 854 -30.08 8.67 -26.60
CA PHE A 854 -30.04 10.12 -26.44
C PHE A 854 -30.52 10.54 -25.05
N THR A 855 -29.90 11.58 -24.50
CA THR A 855 -30.33 12.23 -23.25
C THR A 855 -31.08 13.54 -23.56
N ILE A 856 -31.89 14.00 -22.63
CA ILE A 856 -32.67 15.23 -22.80
C ILE A 856 -31.77 16.46 -22.95
N ASP A 857 -30.66 16.46 -22.22
CA ASP A 857 -29.68 17.55 -22.20
C ASP A 857 -28.56 17.39 -23.23
N GLY A 858 -28.56 16.29 -23.99
CA GLY A 858 -27.53 15.98 -24.95
C GLY A 858 -26.17 15.61 -24.36
N SER A 859 -26.09 15.29 -23.06
CA SER A 859 -24.83 14.99 -22.36
C SER A 859 -24.33 13.56 -22.54
N GLY A 860 -25.16 12.65 -23.05
CA GLY A 860 -24.90 11.21 -23.11
C GLY A 860 -25.08 10.47 -21.80
N THR A 861 -25.39 11.16 -20.71
CA THR A 861 -25.63 10.61 -19.37
C THR A 861 -26.82 11.33 -18.70
N GLY A 862 -27.51 10.66 -17.76
CA GLY A 862 -28.66 11.26 -17.07
C GLY A 862 -30.02 10.93 -17.71
N PRO A 863 -31.01 11.84 -17.66
CA PRO A 863 -32.35 11.55 -18.14
C PRO A 863 -32.38 11.27 -19.63
N GLY A 864 -32.85 10.08 -20.02
CA GLY A 864 -32.96 9.64 -21.42
C GLY A 864 -34.07 10.37 -22.18
N ALA A 865 -33.88 10.50 -23.50
CA ALA A 865 -34.92 10.92 -24.43
C ALA A 865 -35.97 9.78 -24.60
N VAL A 866 -36.85 9.65 -23.62
CA VAL A 866 -37.89 8.63 -23.51
C VAL A 866 -39.26 9.28 -23.59
N LEU A 867 -40.10 8.83 -24.51
CA LEU A 867 -41.48 9.28 -24.62
C LEU A 867 -42.46 8.20 -24.15
N ASP A 868 -43.58 8.64 -23.56
CA ASP A 868 -44.72 7.79 -23.23
C ASP A 868 -45.60 7.52 -24.48
N SER A 869 -46.69 6.78 -24.30
CA SER A 869 -47.64 6.45 -25.37
C SER A 869 -48.35 7.68 -25.95
N ASN A 870 -48.31 8.82 -25.28
CA ASN A 870 -48.89 10.10 -25.76
C ASN A 870 -47.85 11.02 -26.38
N TYR A 871 -46.62 10.52 -26.64
CA TYR A 871 -45.50 11.28 -27.17
C TYR A 871 -45.01 12.39 -26.22
N SER A 872 -45.29 12.26 -24.92
CA SER A 872 -44.84 13.19 -23.90
C SER A 872 -43.55 12.67 -23.27
N LEU A 873 -42.66 13.61 -22.95
CA LEU A 873 -41.36 13.25 -22.36
C LEU A 873 -41.55 12.66 -20.95
N VAL A 874 -40.95 11.51 -20.69
CA VAL A 874 -40.92 10.86 -19.37
C VAL A 874 -39.85 11.56 -18.51
N THR A 875 -40.35 12.26 -17.48
CA THR A 875 -39.55 13.08 -16.56
C THR A 875 -40.02 12.85 -15.11
N ALA A 876 -39.30 13.42 -14.13
CA ALA A 876 -39.71 13.37 -12.73
C ALA A 876 -41.09 14.00 -12.48
N THR A 877 -41.53 14.94 -13.34
CA THR A 877 -42.88 15.58 -13.28
C THR A 877 -43.91 14.88 -14.14
N ASN A 878 -43.50 13.99 -15.03
CA ASN A 878 -44.35 13.14 -15.88
C ASN A 878 -43.78 11.69 -15.88
N PRO A 879 -43.81 10.96 -14.76
CA PRO A 879 -43.27 9.61 -14.67
C PRO A 879 -44.16 8.60 -15.39
N THR A 880 -43.49 7.54 -15.94
CA THR A 880 -44.24 6.38 -16.49
C THR A 880 -44.60 5.40 -15.37
N THR A 881 -45.36 4.35 -15.71
CA THR A 881 -45.79 3.30 -14.77
C THR A 881 -45.34 1.91 -15.23
N ALA A 882 -45.25 0.96 -14.31
CA ALA A 882 -45.01 -0.45 -14.64
C ALA A 882 -46.12 -0.95 -15.60
N GLY A 883 -45.75 -1.68 -16.63
CA GLY A 883 -46.66 -2.18 -17.69
C GLY A 883 -46.94 -1.19 -18.80
N ALA A 884 -46.59 0.08 -18.67
CA ALA A 884 -46.79 1.11 -19.70
C ALA A 884 -45.87 0.88 -20.91
N TYR A 885 -46.27 1.46 -22.05
CA TYR A 885 -45.45 1.43 -23.27
C TYR A 885 -44.70 2.75 -23.41
N ILE A 886 -43.41 2.65 -23.71
CA ILE A 886 -42.50 3.79 -23.91
C ILE A 886 -41.68 3.64 -25.19
N GLN A 887 -41.14 4.75 -25.69
CA GLN A 887 -40.30 4.84 -26.85
C GLN A 887 -38.95 5.42 -26.44
N LEU A 888 -37.88 4.67 -26.70
CA LEU A 888 -36.51 5.09 -26.51
C LEU A 888 -35.95 5.61 -27.84
N TYR A 889 -35.41 6.82 -27.86
CA TYR A 889 -34.70 7.34 -29.00
C TYR A 889 -33.18 7.16 -28.87
N CYS A 890 -32.60 6.55 -29.90
CA CYS A 890 -31.21 6.10 -29.89
C CYS A 890 -30.58 6.16 -31.29
N THR A 891 -29.30 5.85 -31.39
CA THR A 891 -28.60 5.70 -32.64
C THR A 891 -27.63 4.53 -32.61
N GLY A 892 -27.09 4.08 -33.74
CA GLY A 892 -26.04 3.06 -33.84
C GLY A 892 -26.51 1.62 -33.64
N LEU A 893 -27.79 1.31 -33.87
CA LEU A 893 -28.32 -0.06 -33.71
C LEU A 893 -27.98 -0.99 -34.90
N GLY A 894 -27.17 -0.52 -35.86
CA GLY A 894 -26.69 -1.32 -36.96
C GLY A 894 -27.69 -1.50 -38.12
N PRO A 895 -27.52 -2.55 -38.97
CA PRO A 895 -28.28 -2.70 -40.22
C PRO A 895 -29.77 -2.92 -39.98
N VAL A 896 -30.58 -2.41 -40.93
CA VAL A 896 -32.06 -2.53 -40.87
C VAL A 896 -32.59 -3.16 -42.17
N THR A 897 -33.80 -3.73 -42.07
CA THR A 897 -34.61 -4.05 -43.27
C THR A 897 -35.08 -2.76 -43.91
N ASN A 898 -35.44 -2.81 -45.19
CA ASN A 898 -35.90 -1.64 -45.91
C ASN A 898 -35.00 -0.40 -45.73
N GLN A 899 -33.67 -0.62 -45.73
CA GLN A 899 -32.67 0.39 -45.45
C GLN A 899 -32.79 1.57 -46.44
N PRO A 900 -32.95 2.82 -45.95
CA PRO A 900 -32.95 3.99 -46.84
C PRO A 900 -31.55 4.25 -47.39
N ALA A 901 -31.46 5.03 -48.48
CA ALA A 901 -30.18 5.53 -48.96
C ALA A 901 -29.54 6.44 -47.89
N THR A 902 -28.21 6.54 -47.89
CA THR A 902 -27.45 7.45 -47.02
C THR A 902 -27.98 8.89 -47.13
N GLY A 903 -28.30 9.53 -46.01
CA GLY A 903 -28.92 10.87 -45.94
C GLY A 903 -30.43 10.91 -46.14
N ALA A 904 -31.05 9.85 -46.61
CA ALA A 904 -32.49 9.79 -46.84
C ALA A 904 -33.25 9.42 -45.55
N PRO A 905 -34.47 9.97 -45.34
CA PRO A 905 -35.30 9.61 -44.20
C PRO A 905 -35.82 8.18 -44.31
N ALA A 906 -36.06 7.57 -43.12
CA ALA A 906 -36.66 6.25 -43.03
C ALA A 906 -38.08 6.24 -43.62
N PRO A 907 -38.50 5.17 -44.33
CA PRO A 907 -39.84 5.08 -44.97
C PRO A 907 -40.96 5.21 -43.92
N VAL A 908 -42.05 5.93 -44.26
CA VAL A 908 -43.19 6.10 -43.35
C VAL A 908 -44.15 4.91 -43.45
N GLY A 909 -44.24 4.25 -44.64
CA GLY A 909 -45.19 3.16 -44.90
C GLY A 909 -44.61 1.72 -44.76
N LEU A 910 -43.30 1.57 -44.76
CA LEU A 910 -42.57 0.29 -44.62
C LEU A 910 -41.57 0.45 -43.50
N LEU A 911 -41.76 -0.28 -42.39
CA LEU A 911 -40.87 -0.21 -41.22
C LEU A 911 -39.47 -0.69 -41.57
N ALA A 912 -38.47 0.06 -41.12
CA ALA A 912 -37.05 -0.27 -41.24
C ALA A 912 -36.55 -0.87 -39.94
N GLU A 913 -36.83 -2.17 -39.72
CA GLU A 913 -36.53 -2.88 -38.46
C GLU A 913 -35.07 -3.32 -38.41
N THR A 914 -34.48 -3.32 -37.20
CA THR A 914 -33.10 -3.86 -36.98
C THR A 914 -33.06 -5.34 -37.36
N THR A 915 -32.00 -5.75 -38.10
CA THR A 915 -31.81 -7.15 -38.50
C THR A 915 -31.39 -8.06 -37.34
N THR A 916 -30.95 -7.48 -36.25
CA THR A 916 -30.62 -8.15 -34.99
C THR A 916 -31.57 -7.65 -33.89
N ALA A 917 -32.03 -8.55 -33.03
CA ALA A 917 -32.93 -8.18 -31.95
C ALA A 917 -32.21 -7.35 -30.87
N ALA A 918 -32.79 -6.20 -30.53
CA ALA A 918 -32.33 -5.41 -29.39
C ALA A 918 -32.95 -5.94 -28.10
N THR A 919 -32.21 -5.80 -27.02
CA THR A 919 -32.68 -6.05 -25.64
C THR A 919 -32.59 -4.77 -24.81
N VAL A 920 -33.53 -4.59 -23.89
CA VAL A 920 -33.55 -3.43 -23.01
C VAL A 920 -33.73 -3.90 -21.56
N VAL A 921 -32.95 -3.33 -20.66
CA VAL A 921 -33.02 -3.55 -19.22
C VAL A 921 -33.43 -2.23 -18.55
N ILE A 922 -34.45 -2.28 -17.69
CA ILE A 922 -34.97 -1.15 -16.94
C ILE A 922 -34.92 -1.51 -15.45
N GLY A 923 -34.13 -0.80 -14.65
CA GLY A 923 -34.03 -1.03 -13.22
C GLY A 923 -33.65 -2.47 -12.87
N ASN A 924 -32.68 -3.08 -13.57
CA ASN A 924 -32.24 -4.47 -13.47
C ASN A 924 -33.27 -5.54 -13.94
N SER A 925 -34.37 -5.13 -14.53
CA SER A 925 -35.39 -6.05 -15.07
C SER A 925 -35.41 -6.00 -16.59
N PRO A 926 -35.41 -7.16 -17.30
CA PRO A 926 -35.49 -7.18 -18.76
C PRO A 926 -36.89 -6.68 -19.20
N ALA A 927 -36.89 -5.73 -20.14
CA ALA A 927 -38.10 -5.16 -20.72
C ALA A 927 -38.47 -5.91 -22.02
N LYS A 928 -39.77 -6.03 -22.29
CA LYS A 928 -40.25 -6.60 -23.53
C LYS A 928 -40.11 -5.59 -24.65
N VAL A 929 -39.20 -5.85 -25.61
CA VAL A 929 -39.09 -5.05 -26.83
C VAL A 929 -40.19 -5.44 -27.81
N LEU A 930 -40.88 -4.44 -28.35
CA LEU A 930 -42.01 -4.58 -29.26
C LEU A 930 -41.62 -4.17 -30.68
N TYR A 931 -40.72 -3.23 -30.81
CA TYR A 931 -40.19 -2.70 -32.07
C TYR A 931 -38.78 -2.19 -31.84
N SER A 932 -37.90 -2.40 -32.82
CA SER A 932 -36.56 -1.82 -32.88
C SER A 932 -36.22 -1.55 -34.34
N GLY A 933 -35.97 -0.30 -34.65
CA GLY A 933 -35.71 0.11 -36.05
C GLY A 933 -35.54 1.61 -36.17
N LEU A 934 -35.38 2.10 -37.43
CA LEU A 934 -35.33 3.54 -37.70
C LEU A 934 -36.70 4.18 -37.40
N ALA A 935 -36.64 5.35 -36.77
CA ALA A 935 -37.84 6.17 -36.55
C ALA A 935 -38.34 6.70 -37.88
N PRO A 936 -39.65 6.45 -38.28
CA PRO A 936 -40.17 6.85 -39.59
C PRO A 936 -40.05 8.35 -39.87
N GLY A 937 -39.63 8.70 -41.04
CA GLY A 937 -39.42 10.09 -41.49
C GLY A 937 -38.17 10.76 -41.00
N THR A 938 -37.29 10.07 -40.24
CA THR A 938 -36.03 10.61 -39.72
C THR A 938 -34.82 9.97 -40.37
N VAL A 939 -33.65 10.58 -40.25
CA VAL A 939 -32.35 10.07 -40.75
C VAL A 939 -31.47 9.63 -39.59
N GLY A 940 -31.05 8.37 -39.60
CA GLY A 940 -30.09 7.83 -38.58
C GLY A 940 -30.57 7.77 -37.15
N LEU A 941 -31.81 8.21 -36.89
CA LEU A 941 -32.43 8.10 -35.57
C LEU A 941 -33.18 6.76 -35.47
N TYR A 942 -32.88 5.99 -34.44
CA TYR A 942 -33.56 4.75 -34.12
C TYR A 942 -34.59 4.96 -33.02
N GLN A 943 -35.65 4.15 -33.09
CA GLN A 943 -36.70 4.08 -32.07
C GLN A 943 -36.81 2.65 -31.57
N VAL A 944 -36.85 2.47 -30.25
CA VAL A 944 -37.10 1.17 -29.62
C VAL A 944 -38.33 1.30 -28.72
N ASN A 945 -39.37 0.57 -29.10
CA ASN A 945 -40.63 0.54 -28.31
C ASN A 945 -40.57 -0.61 -27.30
N VAL A 946 -40.74 -0.32 -26.05
CA VAL A 946 -40.67 -1.33 -24.99
C VAL A 946 -41.83 -1.21 -24.02
N GLN A 947 -42.16 -2.33 -23.40
CA GLN A 947 -43.10 -2.35 -22.28
C GLN A 947 -42.27 -2.33 -20.97
N VAL A 948 -42.58 -1.38 -20.08
CA VAL A 948 -41.93 -1.28 -18.76
C VAL A 948 -42.25 -2.55 -17.95
N PRO A 949 -41.25 -3.26 -17.38
CA PRO A 949 -41.49 -4.51 -16.67
C PRO A 949 -42.42 -4.35 -15.48
N ALA A 950 -43.28 -5.36 -15.26
CA ALA A 950 -44.08 -5.46 -14.05
C ALA A 950 -43.16 -5.78 -12.86
N GLY A 951 -43.14 -4.97 -11.81
CA GLY A 951 -42.31 -5.16 -10.63
C GLY A 951 -40.93 -4.50 -10.73
N VAL A 952 -40.66 -3.64 -11.73
CA VAL A 952 -39.53 -2.75 -11.76
C VAL A 952 -39.49 -1.80 -10.55
N THR A 953 -38.31 -1.53 -10.02
CA THR A 953 -38.17 -0.55 -8.92
C THR A 953 -38.64 0.83 -9.36
N THR A 954 -39.48 1.47 -8.61
CA THR A 954 -39.96 2.85 -8.87
C THR A 954 -38.95 3.87 -8.36
N GLY A 955 -38.90 5.05 -8.99
CA GLY A 955 -37.97 6.12 -8.62
C GLY A 955 -37.90 7.22 -9.68
N SER A 956 -37.32 8.35 -9.32
CA SER A 956 -37.15 9.49 -10.23
C SER A 956 -36.01 9.32 -11.26
N ALA A 957 -35.11 8.32 -11.05
CA ALA A 957 -33.94 8.10 -11.89
C ALA A 957 -33.62 6.59 -12.00
N VAL A 958 -34.57 5.83 -12.57
CA VAL A 958 -34.40 4.39 -12.79
C VAL A 958 -33.50 4.16 -14.02
N PRO A 959 -32.39 3.39 -13.94
CA PRO A 959 -31.49 3.19 -15.04
C PRO A 959 -32.12 2.41 -16.19
N VAL A 960 -31.79 2.81 -17.41
CA VAL A 960 -32.19 2.18 -18.67
C VAL A 960 -30.97 1.94 -19.51
N MET A 961 -30.79 0.71 -19.98
CA MET A 961 -29.70 0.29 -20.85
C MET A 961 -30.26 -0.54 -22.00
N LEU A 962 -29.72 -0.33 -23.18
CA LEU A 962 -30.03 -1.08 -24.39
C LEU A 962 -28.82 -1.88 -24.81
N SER A 963 -29.00 -3.10 -25.31
CA SER A 963 -27.95 -3.90 -25.91
C SER A 963 -28.42 -4.50 -27.26
N ILE A 964 -27.50 -4.54 -28.20
CA ILE A 964 -27.71 -5.16 -29.51
C ILE A 964 -26.43 -5.80 -30.05
N GLY A 965 -26.51 -7.03 -30.55
CA GLY A 965 -25.35 -7.77 -31.02
C GLY A 965 -24.24 -7.99 -29.97
N GLY A 966 -24.60 -7.99 -28.68
CA GLY A 966 -23.66 -8.11 -27.56
C GLY A 966 -22.95 -6.80 -27.16
N VAL A 967 -23.32 -5.67 -27.75
CA VAL A 967 -22.79 -4.34 -27.42
C VAL A 967 -23.82 -3.54 -26.63
N GLU A 968 -23.40 -2.96 -25.51
CA GLU A 968 -24.26 -2.17 -24.63
C GLU A 968 -24.20 -0.68 -24.97
N SER A 969 -25.32 0.04 -24.74
CA SER A 969 -25.38 1.50 -24.85
C SER A 969 -24.83 2.17 -23.59
N ASN A 970 -24.70 3.51 -23.64
CA ASN A 970 -24.68 4.33 -22.44
C ASN A 970 -25.92 4.05 -21.57
N VAL A 971 -25.76 4.17 -20.27
CA VAL A 971 -26.89 4.07 -19.31
C VAL A 971 -27.51 5.44 -19.15
N VAL A 972 -28.82 5.52 -19.42
CA VAL A 972 -29.61 6.71 -19.14
C VAL A 972 -30.61 6.42 -18.02
N THR A 973 -31.32 7.44 -17.54
CA THR A 973 -32.31 7.27 -16.46
C THR A 973 -33.70 7.71 -16.93
N MET A 974 -34.76 7.16 -16.31
CA MET A 974 -36.13 7.63 -16.48
C MET A 974 -36.88 7.53 -15.16
N ALA A 975 -37.98 8.32 -15.04
CA ALA A 975 -38.84 8.30 -13.86
C ALA A 975 -39.92 7.24 -14.01
N ILE A 976 -40.11 6.40 -12.97
CA ILE A 976 -41.16 5.38 -12.88
C ILE A 976 -41.90 5.56 -11.53
N GLN A 977 -43.24 5.61 -11.54
CA GLN A 977 -44.08 5.67 -10.35
C GLN A 977 -44.94 4.40 -10.12
#